data_29f32651f71f0e7196873e5d7bc7b734
#
_entry.id   29f32651f71f0e7196873e5d7bc7b734
#
_cell.length_a   1.000
_cell.length_b   1.000
_cell.length_c   1.000
_cell.angle_alpha   90.00
_cell.angle_beta   90.00
_cell.angle_gamma   90.00
#
_symmetry.space_group_name_H-M   'P 1'
#
loop_
_entity.id
_entity.type
_entity.pdbx_description
1 polymer ?
#
loop_
_entity_poly.entity_id
_entity_poly.type
_entity_poly.pdbx_seq_one_letter_code
_entity_poly.pdbx_strand_id
1 'polypeptide(L)'
;MSLWFGTLIALILLIAPGAIVARIAQLNWPIAIAVGPPLTYGVVALAIIPYGAVGIPWNGWTALAALAVVCAAATGLQLLLGRFRDTEAEARGVSRGPALIVAAGVLLGAAFIGWAAYRGIPHWQSIPSTWDAVWHANTVRFILDTGQASSTHMGELRNVETHALLYYPSVFHGLAAVLCQLTGAAPTTGYTLSSLAVAVWLFPVSAAVLTWRVLRSHVSERRTAVAAATAAALSASFTAVPYVEFDTAAMPNLAAYGVAIPAMALITSTLRHRDRIPVAVLALVGVFSVHITGGMIVLLLVSAWWLLEALWHPVRSRLADLLPLAGVVVMAGLILLPQFLSVSEQEDIIAGHSFLTYLSKKRGLFDAVFQHSRHLNDFPVQYSLIALAAIGGFILLIKKIWWPLAVWLLLIVMNVDAGTPLGGPIGVVAGGLGEFFYKDPRRIAAATTLLLTTMAAVGLCVLVMLVVTAAKRLTDRFRPLPGPIWASATAALLLGIILVSTWHYFPRHRFLFGDKYDSVMIDQRDLDAMAYLAKLPGAHDTMIGNANTDGTAWMYAVAGLHPLWTHYDYPVQMGPGYHRFIFWAYARRGDTDPRVLESIKVLNIRYILTSSPTVRGFVVPDGLVSLETSPYWKKIYDNGGARIYEWRGAGAAAHS
;
A
#
# COMPACT_ATOMS: atom_id res chain seq x y z
N MET A 1 -14.38 -13.66 -15.39
CA MET A 1 -13.70 -13.91 -14.09
C MET A 1 -14.53 -13.25 -12.98
N SER A 2 -14.64 -13.81 -11.80
CA SER A 2 -15.35 -13.16 -10.68
C SER A 2 -14.36 -12.40 -9.79
N LEU A 3 -14.87 -11.42 -9.01
CA LEU A 3 -14.06 -10.65 -8.05
C LEU A 3 -13.32 -11.58 -7.08
N TRP A 4 -13.96 -12.62 -6.56
CA TRP A 4 -13.38 -13.61 -5.66
C TRP A 4 -12.26 -14.42 -6.30
N PHE A 5 -12.51 -14.95 -7.48
CA PHE A 5 -11.54 -15.80 -8.17
C PHE A 5 -10.30 -15.00 -8.60
N GLY A 6 -10.50 -13.78 -9.12
CA GLY A 6 -9.39 -12.89 -9.46
C GLY A 6 -8.58 -12.48 -8.23
N THR A 7 -9.24 -12.18 -7.11
CA THR A 7 -8.56 -11.88 -5.84
C THR A 7 -7.78 -13.09 -5.31
N LEU A 8 -8.30 -14.30 -5.47
CA LEU A 8 -7.58 -15.52 -5.08
C LEU A 8 -6.29 -15.71 -5.91
N ILE A 9 -6.35 -15.50 -7.23
CA ILE A 9 -5.14 -15.56 -8.08
C ILE A 9 -4.14 -14.50 -7.65
N ALA A 10 -4.60 -13.25 -7.37
CA ALA A 10 -3.75 -12.18 -6.89
C ALA A 10 -3.10 -12.52 -5.53
N LEU A 11 -3.84 -13.16 -4.61
CA LEU A 11 -3.31 -13.66 -3.33
C LEU A 11 -2.24 -14.74 -3.54
N ILE A 12 -2.46 -15.69 -4.43
CA ILE A 12 -1.49 -16.73 -4.75
C ILE A 12 -0.20 -16.08 -5.30
N LEU A 13 -0.35 -15.14 -6.23
CA LEU A 13 0.78 -14.42 -6.83
C LEU A 13 1.53 -13.57 -5.79
N LEU A 14 0.84 -12.98 -4.85
CA LEU A 14 1.43 -12.18 -3.76
C LEU A 14 2.18 -13.06 -2.75
N ILE A 15 1.70 -14.25 -2.44
CA ILE A 15 2.20 -15.06 -1.32
C ILE A 15 3.19 -16.14 -1.81
N ALA A 16 2.84 -16.89 -2.87
CA ALA A 16 3.52 -18.13 -3.21
C ALA A 16 4.99 -17.96 -3.61
N PRO A 17 5.39 -16.98 -4.44
CA PRO A 17 6.79 -16.83 -4.83
C PRO A 17 7.71 -16.65 -3.63
N GLY A 18 7.38 -15.73 -2.73
CA GLY A 18 8.16 -15.48 -1.51
C GLY A 18 8.07 -16.62 -0.50
N ALA A 19 6.92 -17.31 -0.40
CA ALA A 19 6.78 -18.48 0.46
C ALA A 19 7.68 -19.64 -0.01
N ILE A 20 7.88 -19.83 -1.32
CA ILE A 20 8.83 -20.80 -1.89
C ILE A 20 10.26 -20.44 -1.44
N VAL A 21 10.67 -19.17 -1.60
CA VAL A 21 11.98 -18.70 -1.15
C VAL A 21 12.16 -18.92 0.36
N ALA A 22 11.14 -18.60 1.16
CA ALA A 22 11.12 -18.82 2.59
C ALA A 22 11.27 -20.32 2.95
N ARG A 23 10.62 -21.19 2.19
CA ARG A 23 10.74 -22.64 2.38
C ARG A 23 12.14 -23.18 2.04
N ILE A 24 12.76 -22.65 1.00
CA ILE A 24 14.17 -22.96 0.69
C ILE A 24 15.07 -22.53 1.83
N ALA A 25 14.81 -21.35 2.42
CA ALA A 25 15.49 -20.88 3.64
C ALA A 25 15.04 -21.61 4.91
N GLN A 26 14.33 -22.74 4.77
CA GLN A 26 13.93 -23.66 5.84
C GLN A 26 12.96 -23.06 6.88
N LEU A 27 12.23 -21.99 6.58
CA LEU A 27 11.17 -21.52 7.45
C LEU A 27 9.97 -22.49 7.37
N ASN A 28 9.30 -22.75 8.49
CA ASN A 28 8.09 -23.57 8.49
C ASN A 28 6.92 -22.90 7.74
N TRP A 29 5.92 -23.66 7.28
CA TRP A 29 4.84 -23.17 6.44
C TRP A 29 4.08 -21.98 7.02
N PRO A 30 3.66 -21.93 8.29
CA PRO A 30 3.00 -20.75 8.84
C PRO A 30 3.82 -19.47 8.72
N ILE A 31 5.13 -19.55 9.00
CA ILE A 31 6.04 -18.41 8.88
C ILE A 31 6.27 -18.09 7.40
N ALA A 32 6.50 -19.10 6.55
CA ALA A 32 6.74 -18.90 5.12
C ALA A 32 5.57 -18.17 4.43
N ILE A 33 4.33 -18.52 4.77
CA ILE A 33 3.13 -17.87 4.26
C ILE A 33 3.04 -16.42 4.76
N ALA A 34 3.37 -16.18 6.02
CA ALA A 34 3.32 -14.83 6.59
C ALA A 34 4.38 -13.90 6.00
N VAL A 35 5.61 -14.38 5.77
CA VAL A 35 6.70 -13.59 5.18
C VAL A 35 6.75 -13.67 3.66
N GLY A 36 5.89 -14.47 3.04
CA GLY A 36 5.79 -14.62 1.58
C GLY A 36 5.66 -13.27 0.86
N PRO A 37 4.69 -12.41 1.20
CA PRO A 37 4.50 -11.12 0.54
C PRO A 37 5.73 -10.20 0.51
N PRO A 38 6.43 -9.88 1.62
CA PRO A 38 7.63 -9.06 1.56
C PRO A 38 8.75 -9.71 0.73
N LEU A 39 8.87 -11.04 0.74
CA LEU A 39 9.84 -11.75 -0.10
C LEU A 39 9.45 -11.74 -1.57
N THR A 40 8.17 -11.88 -1.91
CA THR A 40 7.68 -11.75 -3.29
C THR A 40 8.03 -10.37 -3.85
N TYR A 41 7.74 -9.31 -3.10
CA TYR A 41 8.13 -7.95 -3.51
C TYR A 41 9.66 -7.80 -3.60
N GLY A 42 10.42 -8.46 -2.73
CA GLY A 42 11.87 -8.50 -2.82
C GLY A 42 12.37 -9.16 -4.12
N VAL A 43 11.79 -10.28 -4.54
CA VAL A 43 12.10 -10.94 -5.82
C VAL A 43 11.83 -9.99 -6.99
N VAL A 44 10.66 -9.35 -7.01
CA VAL A 44 10.32 -8.38 -8.05
C VAL A 44 11.30 -7.21 -8.05
N ALA A 45 11.60 -6.63 -6.89
CA ALA A 45 12.51 -5.49 -6.76
C ALA A 45 13.93 -5.79 -7.27
N LEU A 46 14.47 -6.98 -6.96
CA LEU A 46 15.78 -7.39 -7.45
C LEU A 46 15.85 -7.56 -8.96
N ALA A 47 14.72 -7.81 -9.62
CA ALA A 47 14.68 -8.06 -11.05
C ALA A 47 14.37 -6.81 -11.89
N ILE A 48 13.35 -6.04 -11.52
CA ILE A 48 12.84 -4.95 -12.37
C ILE A 48 13.87 -3.85 -12.65
N ILE A 49 14.76 -3.56 -11.70
CA ILE A 49 15.77 -2.51 -11.87
C ILE A 49 16.84 -2.93 -12.88
N PRO A 50 17.56 -4.05 -12.71
CA PRO A 50 18.55 -4.47 -13.70
C PRO A 50 17.90 -4.82 -15.05
N TYR A 51 16.71 -5.40 -15.07
CA TYR A 51 16.02 -5.69 -16.33
C TYR A 51 15.70 -4.42 -17.11
N GLY A 52 15.17 -3.39 -16.44
CA GLY A 52 14.93 -2.10 -17.07
C GLY A 52 16.20 -1.43 -17.57
N ALA A 53 17.31 -1.54 -16.84
CA ALA A 53 18.59 -0.94 -17.24
C ALA A 53 19.21 -1.60 -18.48
N VAL A 54 18.96 -2.90 -18.72
CA VAL A 54 19.50 -3.64 -19.88
C VAL A 54 18.44 -3.93 -20.96
N GLY A 55 17.23 -3.36 -20.82
CA GLY A 55 16.16 -3.51 -21.82
C GLY A 55 15.47 -4.88 -21.85
N ILE A 56 15.57 -5.69 -20.78
CA ILE A 56 14.83 -6.96 -20.67
C ILE A 56 13.38 -6.65 -20.27
N PRO A 57 12.38 -7.00 -21.08
CA PRO A 57 11.00 -6.68 -20.78
C PRO A 57 10.48 -7.47 -19.58
N TRP A 58 9.75 -6.79 -18.68
CA TRP A 58 9.08 -7.39 -17.56
C TRP A 58 7.78 -8.07 -18.00
N ASN A 59 7.69 -9.37 -17.81
CA ASN A 59 6.52 -10.18 -18.11
C ASN A 59 6.50 -11.44 -17.24
N GLY A 60 5.46 -12.29 -17.38
CA GLY A 60 5.33 -13.52 -16.58
C GLY A 60 6.52 -14.47 -16.70
N TRP A 61 7.15 -14.58 -17.86
CA TRP A 61 8.32 -15.44 -18.07
C TRP A 61 9.59 -14.90 -17.42
N THR A 62 9.84 -13.59 -17.57
CA THR A 62 11.00 -12.95 -16.94
C THR A 62 10.83 -12.85 -15.43
N ALA A 63 9.59 -12.70 -14.93
CA ALA A 63 9.29 -12.81 -13.51
C ALA A 63 9.54 -14.22 -12.95
N LEU A 64 9.16 -15.26 -13.71
CA LEU A 64 9.45 -16.65 -13.34
C LEU A 64 10.96 -16.94 -13.36
N ALA A 65 11.68 -16.43 -14.35
CA ALA A 65 13.15 -16.53 -14.41
C ALA A 65 13.81 -15.84 -13.21
N ALA A 66 13.35 -14.64 -12.83
CA ALA A 66 13.82 -13.94 -11.64
C ALA A 66 13.59 -14.75 -10.36
N LEU A 67 12.41 -15.34 -10.21
CA LEU A 67 12.11 -16.22 -9.09
C LEU A 67 13.06 -17.43 -9.08
N ALA A 68 13.30 -18.07 -10.22
CA ALA A 68 14.20 -19.22 -10.33
C ALA A 68 15.65 -18.85 -9.91
N VAL A 69 16.15 -17.69 -10.35
CA VAL A 69 17.47 -17.17 -9.97
C VAL A 69 17.55 -16.93 -8.46
N VAL A 70 16.53 -16.27 -7.87
CA VAL A 70 16.50 -16.04 -6.42
C VAL A 70 16.40 -17.36 -5.65
N CYS A 71 15.62 -18.32 -6.12
CA CYS A 71 15.55 -19.66 -5.51
C CYS A 71 16.89 -20.39 -5.58
N ALA A 72 17.60 -20.34 -6.71
CA ALA A 72 18.92 -20.91 -6.85
C ALA A 72 19.94 -20.26 -5.91
N ALA A 73 19.94 -18.92 -5.84
CA ALA A 73 20.78 -18.16 -4.91
C ALA A 73 20.45 -18.49 -3.45
N ALA A 74 19.16 -18.55 -3.09
CA ALA A 74 18.73 -18.94 -1.74
C ALA A 74 19.20 -20.36 -1.38
N THR A 75 19.12 -21.31 -2.33
CA THR A 75 19.62 -22.67 -2.14
C THR A 75 21.13 -22.69 -1.92
N GLY A 76 21.89 -21.98 -2.75
CA GLY A 76 23.36 -21.87 -2.60
C GLY A 76 23.76 -21.27 -1.26
N LEU A 77 23.11 -20.15 -0.88
CA LEU A 77 23.34 -19.51 0.41
C LEU A 77 22.96 -20.43 1.59
N GLN A 78 21.87 -21.18 1.47
CA GLN A 78 21.46 -22.14 2.50
C GLN A 78 22.47 -23.27 2.69
N LEU A 79 23.08 -23.78 1.61
CA LEU A 79 24.15 -24.77 1.69
C LEU A 79 25.40 -24.21 2.37
N LEU A 80 25.75 -22.95 2.10
CA LEU A 80 26.90 -22.27 2.69
C LEU A 80 26.66 -21.90 4.15
N LEU A 81 25.48 -21.41 4.50
CA LEU A 81 25.14 -20.88 5.82
C LEU A 81 24.50 -21.93 6.73
N GLY A 82 24.13 -23.11 6.22
CA GLY A 82 23.48 -24.16 7.00
C GLY A 82 24.32 -24.63 8.21
N ARG A 83 25.63 -24.47 8.15
CA ARG A 83 26.55 -24.73 9.27
C ARG A 83 26.37 -23.79 10.48
N PHE A 84 25.73 -22.63 10.28
CA PHE A 84 25.44 -21.68 11.35
C PHE A 84 24.04 -21.86 11.94
N ARG A 85 23.39 -22.93 11.59
CA ARG A 85 22.03 -23.24 11.99
C ARG A 85 21.96 -23.77 13.40
N ASP A 86 21.11 -23.22 14.20
CA ASP A 86 20.81 -23.69 15.54
C ASP A 86 19.67 -24.72 15.48
N THR A 87 20.06 -26.01 15.45
CA THR A 87 19.09 -27.13 15.34
C THR A 87 18.18 -27.26 16.55
N GLU A 88 18.61 -26.83 17.75
CA GLU A 88 17.76 -26.85 18.94
C GLU A 88 16.66 -25.77 18.89
N ALA A 89 16.95 -24.61 18.28
CA ALA A 89 15.97 -23.55 18.11
C ALA A 89 14.88 -23.92 17.08
N GLU A 90 15.19 -24.77 16.09
CA GLU A 90 14.21 -25.29 15.13
C GLU A 90 13.17 -26.21 15.75
N ALA A 91 13.56 -27.02 16.71
CA ALA A 91 12.66 -27.92 17.43
C ALA A 91 11.54 -27.16 18.20
N ARG A 92 11.72 -25.85 18.40
CA ARG A 92 10.74 -24.95 19.05
C ARG A 92 9.93 -24.10 18.06
N GLY A 93 9.67 -24.59 16.87
CA GLY A 93 8.72 -23.98 15.93
C GLY A 93 7.33 -23.78 16.57
N VAL A 94 6.49 -22.93 15.97
CA VAL A 94 5.10 -22.76 16.41
C VAL A 94 4.40 -24.11 16.40
N SER A 95 3.87 -24.54 17.55
CA SER A 95 3.17 -25.82 17.65
C SER A 95 1.88 -25.81 16.83
N ARG A 96 1.43 -26.98 16.33
CA ARG A 96 0.28 -27.09 15.40
C ARG A 96 -0.98 -26.46 15.95
N GLY A 97 -1.31 -26.67 17.22
CA GLY A 97 -2.52 -26.11 17.84
C GLY A 97 -2.54 -24.57 17.83
N PRO A 98 -1.54 -23.89 18.40
CA PRO A 98 -1.37 -22.45 18.30
C PRO A 98 -1.38 -21.91 16.86
N ALA A 99 -0.70 -22.58 15.91
CA ALA A 99 -0.72 -22.17 14.51
C ALA A 99 -2.12 -22.20 13.90
N LEU A 100 -2.93 -23.21 14.20
CA LEU A 100 -4.33 -23.31 13.75
C LEU A 100 -5.20 -22.21 14.36
N ILE A 101 -5.01 -21.88 15.64
CA ILE A 101 -5.73 -20.77 16.29
C ILE A 101 -5.43 -19.45 15.58
N VAL A 102 -4.16 -19.16 15.32
CA VAL A 102 -3.75 -17.93 14.59
C VAL A 102 -4.31 -17.93 13.17
N ALA A 103 -4.22 -19.05 12.45
CA ALA A 103 -4.76 -19.18 11.10
C ALA A 103 -6.27 -18.93 11.06
N ALA A 104 -7.03 -19.45 12.04
CA ALA A 104 -8.46 -19.20 12.13
C ALA A 104 -8.78 -17.69 12.32
N GLY A 105 -8.01 -16.99 13.17
CA GLY A 105 -8.16 -15.54 13.35
C GLY A 105 -7.83 -14.74 12.08
N VAL A 106 -6.75 -15.11 11.37
CA VAL A 106 -6.36 -14.50 10.10
C VAL A 106 -7.44 -14.71 9.04
N LEU A 107 -7.93 -15.93 8.88
CA LEU A 107 -8.98 -16.24 7.91
C LEU A 107 -10.29 -15.51 8.24
N LEU A 108 -10.63 -15.38 9.52
CA LEU A 108 -11.82 -14.64 9.95
C LEU A 108 -11.70 -13.14 9.62
N GLY A 109 -10.55 -12.51 9.93
CA GLY A 109 -10.29 -11.12 9.57
C GLY A 109 -10.31 -10.90 8.06
N ALA A 110 -9.65 -11.78 7.30
CA ALA A 110 -9.65 -11.76 5.84
C ALA A 110 -11.07 -11.92 5.26
N ALA A 111 -11.87 -12.81 5.82
CA ALA A 111 -13.26 -13.02 5.39
C ALA A 111 -14.12 -11.77 5.62
N PHE A 112 -13.96 -11.08 6.75
CA PHE A 112 -14.71 -9.84 7.02
C PHE A 112 -14.31 -8.70 6.07
N ILE A 113 -13.00 -8.49 5.84
CA ILE A 113 -12.52 -7.48 4.91
C ILE A 113 -12.99 -7.81 3.49
N GLY A 114 -12.82 -9.07 3.07
CA GLY A 114 -13.27 -9.53 1.76
C GLY A 114 -14.78 -9.42 1.57
N TRP A 115 -15.58 -9.69 2.62
CA TRP A 115 -17.02 -9.51 2.56
C TRP A 115 -17.42 -8.03 2.42
N ALA A 116 -16.75 -7.12 3.15
CA ALA A 116 -16.98 -5.69 3.01
C ALA A 116 -16.64 -5.19 1.59
N ALA A 117 -15.54 -5.66 1.01
CA ALA A 117 -15.15 -5.36 -0.36
C ALA A 117 -16.15 -5.90 -1.38
N TYR A 118 -16.57 -7.16 -1.24
CA TYR A 118 -17.57 -7.76 -2.12
C TYR A 118 -18.90 -7.03 -2.11
N ARG A 119 -19.31 -6.52 -0.96
CA ARG A 119 -20.57 -5.78 -0.82
C ARG A 119 -20.44 -4.30 -1.18
N GLY A 120 -19.21 -3.79 -1.23
CA GLY A 120 -18.90 -2.39 -1.57
C GLY A 120 -18.67 -2.20 -3.06
N ILE A 121 -17.76 -2.95 -3.67
CA ILE A 121 -17.38 -2.81 -5.08
C ILE A 121 -18.53 -3.30 -5.97
N PRO A 122 -19.06 -2.44 -6.87
CA PRO A 122 -20.24 -2.80 -7.67
C PRO A 122 -19.99 -3.96 -8.62
N HIS A 123 -18.86 -3.94 -9.33
CA HIS A 123 -18.47 -4.95 -10.30
C HIS A 123 -16.94 -5.08 -10.38
N TRP A 124 -16.42 -6.26 -10.70
CA TRP A 124 -14.97 -6.50 -10.78
C TRP A 124 -14.25 -5.69 -11.87
N GLN A 125 -14.99 -5.21 -12.88
CA GLN A 125 -14.48 -4.32 -13.93
C GLN A 125 -14.72 -2.83 -13.65
N SER A 126 -15.37 -2.49 -12.54
CA SER A 126 -15.61 -1.10 -12.18
C SER A 126 -14.28 -0.35 -12.00
N ILE A 127 -14.25 0.90 -12.41
CA ILE A 127 -13.05 1.74 -12.41
C ILE A 127 -13.07 2.62 -11.16
N PRO A 128 -12.04 2.57 -10.31
CA PRO A 128 -11.97 3.43 -9.12
C PRO A 128 -11.54 4.85 -9.52
N SER A 129 -12.43 5.82 -9.42
CA SER A 129 -12.19 7.22 -9.82
C SER A 129 -11.51 8.04 -8.73
N THR A 130 -10.37 7.60 -8.22
CA THR A 130 -9.61 8.38 -7.25
C THR A 130 -8.42 9.11 -7.88
N TRP A 131 -7.88 10.09 -7.14
CA TRP A 131 -6.72 10.87 -7.56
C TRP A 131 -5.52 9.96 -7.92
N ASP A 132 -5.20 8.97 -7.07
CA ASP A 132 -4.02 8.12 -7.26
C ASP A 132 -4.32 6.89 -8.16
N ALA A 133 -5.57 6.40 -8.21
CA ALA A 133 -5.91 5.18 -8.93
C ALA A 133 -5.63 5.26 -10.44
N VAL A 134 -5.86 6.42 -11.06
CA VAL A 134 -5.57 6.63 -12.49
C VAL A 134 -4.08 6.44 -12.78
N TRP A 135 -3.21 6.98 -11.91
CA TRP A 135 -1.77 6.79 -12.03
C TRP A 135 -1.39 5.33 -11.91
N HIS A 136 -1.93 4.62 -10.93
CA HIS A 136 -1.63 3.20 -10.73
C HIS A 136 -2.08 2.33 -11.90
N ALA A 137 -3.27 2.53 -12.41
CA ALA A 137 -3.76 1.78 -13.56
C ALA A 137 -2.97 2.10 -14.85
N ASN A 138 -2.64 3.38 -15.07
CA ASN A 138 -1.80 3.80 -16.17
C ASN A 138 -0.37 3.22 -16.07
N THR A 139 0.19 3.13 -14.86
CA THR A 139 1.50 2.48 -14.63
C THR A 139 1.43 0.98 -14.96
N VAL A 140 0.36 0.28 -14.57
CA VAL A 140 0.16 -1.12 -14.96
C VAL A 140 0.08 -1.25 -16.49
N ARG A 141 -0.68 -0.36 -17.15
CA ARG A 141 -0.78 -0.33 -18.61
C ARG A 141 0.59 -0.08 -19.27
N PHE A 142 1.34 0.90 -18.79
CA PHE A 142 2.67 1.22 -19.28
C PHE A 142 3.62 0.02 -19.21
N ILE A 143 3.62 -0.72 -18.10
CA ILE A 143 4.43 -1.94 -17.96
C ILE A 143 3.99 -3.02 -18.95
N LEU A 144 2.68 -3.16 -19.19
CA LEU A 144 2.16 -4.15 -20.16
C LEU A 144 2.54 -3.82 -21.59
N ASP A 145 2.51 -2.53 -21.97
CA ASP A 145 2.78 -2.09 -23.34
C ASP A 145 4.29 -2.06 -23.66
N THR A 146 5.10 -1.59 -22.72
CA THR A 146 6.53 -1.35 -22.94
C THR A 146 7.44 -2.43 -22.39
N GLY A 147 6.96 -3.22 -21.45
CA GLY A 147 7.79 -4.13 -20.65
C GLY A 147 8.69 -3.40 -19.62
N GLN A 148 8.66 -2.06 -19.55
CA GLN A 148 9.47 -1.30 -18.60
C GLN A 148 8.80 -1.26 -17.22
N ALA A 149 9.39 -1.95 -16.25
CA ALA A 149 8.89 -1.99 -14.88
C ALA A 149 9.85 -1.38 -13.86
N SER A 150 11.01 -0.87 -14.29
CA SER A 150 12.00 -0.32 -13.36
C SER A 150 11.48 0.92 -12.65
N SER A 151 11.63 0.93 -11.33
CA SER A 151 11.27 2.07 -10.48
C SER A 151 12.00 3.37 -10.87
N THR A 152 13.15 3.27 -11.53
CA THR A 152 13.96 4.42 -11.98
C THR A 152 13.53 4.97 -13.34
N HIS A 153 12.55 4.36 -14.03
CA HIS A 153 12.10 4.73 -15.37
C HIS A 153 10.59 5.08 -15.44
N MET A 154 9.92 5.21 -14.31
CA MET A 154 8.47 5.49 -14.29
C MET A 154 8.14 6.93 -14.72
N GLY A 155 9.13 7.81 -14.77
CA GLY A 155 8.98 9.17 -15.25
C GLY A 155 8.64 9.28 -16.73
N GLU A 156 8.97 8.30 -17.55
CA GLU A 156 8.61 8.26 -18.96
C GLU A 156 7.10 8.36 -19.18
N LEU A 157 6.31 7.70 -18.31
CA LEU A 157 4.85 7.79 -18.33
C LEU A 157 4.33 9.21 -18.02
N ARG A 158 5.01 9.96 -17.14
CA ARG A 158 4.60 11.29 -16.72
C ARG A 158 5.12 12.39 -17.64
N ASN A 159 6.34 12.22 -18.14
CA ASN A 159 7.05 13.22 -18.92
C ASN A 159 7.05 12.89 -20.41
N VAL A 160 5.86 12.88 -21.00
CA VAL A 160 5.61 12.49 -22.40
C VAL A 160 6.35 13.36 -23.43
N GLU A 161 6.84 14.56 -23.04
CA GLU A 161 7.62 15.46 -23.90
C GLU A 161 9.12 15.25 -23.75
N THR A 162 9.61 15.18 -22.52
CA THR A 162 11.06 15.18 -22.25
C THR A 162 11.62 13.80 -21.99
N HIS A 163 10.73 12.81 -21.78
CA HIS A 163 11.10 11.44 -21.39
C HIS A 163 12.05 11.37 -20.18
N ALA A 164 12.00 12.40 -19.32
CA ALA A 164 12.85 12.47 -18.14
C ALA A 164 12.57 11.26 -17.22
N LEU A 165 13.65 10.57 -16.87
CA LEU A 165 13.59 9.45 -15.94
C LEU A 165 13.29 9.98 -14.54
N LEU A 166 12.20 9.55 -13.95
CA LEU A 166 11.83 9.87 -12.57
C LEU A 166 11.60 8.56 -11.81
N TYR A 167 11.95 8.60 -10.54
CA TYR A 167 11.66 7.48 -9.64
C TYR A 167 10.18 7.43 -9.29
N TYR A 168 9.62 6.23 -9.35
CA TYR A 168 8.36 5.90 -8.71
C TYR A 168 8.36 4.43 -8.28
N PRO A 169 7.93 4.08 -7.05
CA PRO A 169 7.92 2.70 -6.59
C PRO A 169 6.95 1.85 -7.42
N SER A 170 7.49 0.99 -8.28
CA SER A 170 6.73 0.23 -9.30
C SER A 170 6.56 -1.25 -8.98
N VAL A 171 7.12 -1.75 -7.88
CA VAL A 171 7.10 -3.17 -7.53
C VAL A 171 5.67 -3.73 -7.40
N PHE A 172 4.75 -2.97 -6.78
CA PHE A 172 3.33 -3.31 -6.71
C PHE A 172 2.72 -3.43 -8.12
N HIS A 173 3.03 -2.47 -9.00
CA HIS A 173 2.51 -2.42 -10.37
C HIS A 173 3.11 -3.52 -11.26
N GLY A 174 4.39 -3.85 -11.07
CA GLY A 174 5.03 -4.98 -11.75
C GLY A 174 4.34 -6.30 -11.44
N LEU A 175 3.95 -6.52 -10.19
CA LEU A 175 3.19 -7.71 -9.81
C LEU A 175 1.76 -7.68 -10.38
N ALA A 176 1.10 -6.52 -10.39
CA ALA A 176 -0.23 -6.34 -10.98
C ALA A 176 -0.21 -6.56 -12.51
N ALA A 177 0.86 -6.14 -13.20
CA ALA A 177 1.03 -6.39 -14.63
C ALA A 177 1.16 -7.90 -14.93
N VAL A 178 1.92 -8.65 -14.12
CA VAL A 178 1.99 -10.12 -14.22
C VAL A 178 0.60 -10.75 -14.00
N LEU A 179 -0.17 -10.25 -13.03
CA LEU A 179 -1.56 -10.70 -12.83
C LEU A 179 -2.42 -10.48 -14.08
N CYS A 180 -2.33 -9.31 -14.72
CA CYS A 180 -3.04 -9.02 -15.96
C CYS A 180 -2.66 -9.99 -17.07
N GLN A 181 -1.37 -10.27 -17.26
CA GLN A 181 -0.88 -11.22 -18.26
C GLN A 181 -1.37 -12.66 -18.02
N LEU A 182 -1.39 -13.10 -16.77
CA LEU A 182 -1.85 -14.45 -16.41
C LEU A 182 -3.37 -14.62 -16.55
N THR A 183 -4.14 -13.55 -16.38
CA THR A 183 -5.60 -13.62 -16.32
C THR A 183 -6.31 -13.03 -17.53
N GLY A 184 -5.60 -12.28 -18.37
CA GLY A 184 -6.20 -11.49 -19.44
C GLY A 184 -7.02 -10.30 -18.93
N ALA A 185 -6.86 -9.92 -17.65
CA ALA A 185 -7.59 -8.80 -17.06
C ALA A 185 -7.09 -7.45 -17.58
N ALA A 186 -8.00 -6.50 -17.74
CA ALA A 186 -7.65 -5.11 -18.05
C ALA A 186 -6.78 -4.50 -16.93
N PRO A 187 -5.94 -3.48 -17.23
CA PRO A 187 -5.07 -2.84 -16.23
C PRO A 187 -5.83 -2.31 -15.01
N THR A 188 -7.01 -1.74 -15.20
CA THR A 188 -7.90 -1.26 -14.14
C THR A 188 -8.37 -2.39 -13.22
N THR A 189 -8.73 -3.51 -13.79
CA THR A 189 -9.12 -4.73 -13.05
C THR A 189 -7.93 -5.34 -12.33
N GLY A 190 -6.77 -5.45 -12.97
CA GLY A 190 -5.55 -5.96 -12.34
C GLY A 190 -5.12 -5.12 -11.15
N TYR A 191 -5.23 -3.80 -11.25
CA TYR A 191 -5.04 -2.88 -10.14
C TYR A 191 -6.01 -3.18 -8.98
N THR A 192 -7.32 -3.26 -9.26
CA THR A 192 -8.34 -3.53 -8.23
C THR A 192 -8.10 -4.87 -7.52
N LEU A 193 -7.85 -5.94 -8.28
CA LEU A 193 -7.63 -7.28 -7.71
C LEU A 193 -6.35 -7.36 -6.88
N SER A 194 -5.26 -6.72 -7.32
CA SER A 194 -4.01 -6.64 -6.55
C SER A 194 -4.22 -5.84 -5.26
N SER A 195 -4.97 -4.75 -5.34
CA SER A 195 -5.33 -3.92 -4.18
C SER A 195 -6.16 -4.68 -3.15
N LEU A 196 -7.12 -5.50 -3.62
CA LEU A 196 -7.92 -6.36 -2.75
C LEU A 196 -7.09 -7.45 -2.08
N ALA A 197 -6.16 -8.08 -2.81
CA ALA A 197 -5.27 -9.08 -2.22
C ALA A 197 -4.44 -8.48 -1.07
N VAL A 198 -3.93 -7.26 -1.25
CA VAL A 198 -3.22 -6.51 -0.20
C VAL A 198 -4.13 -6.25 0.99
N ALA A 199 -5.30 -5.66 0.78
CA ALA A 199 -6.21 -5.27 1.85
C ALA A 199 -6.71 -6.48 2.67
N VAL A 200 -7.10 -7.56 1.98
CA VAL A 200 -7.71 -8.74 2.59
C VAL A 200 -6.70 -9.56 3.40
N TRP A 201 -5.47 -9.66 2.91
CA TRP A 201 -4.49 -10.59 3.50
C TRP A 201 -3.51 -9.94 4.45
N LEU A 202 -2.91 -8.81 4.07
CA LEU A 202 -1.74 -8.31 4.77
C LEU A 202 -2.05 -7.80 6.17
N PHE A 203 -3.21 -7.20 6.41
CA PHE A 203 -3.53 -6.59 7.71
C PHE A 203 -3.89 -7.60 8.79
N PRO A 204 -4.72 -8.63 8.54
CA PRO A 204 -4.90 -9.73 9.50
C PRO A 204 -3.58 -10.45 9.83
N VAL A 205 -2.74 -10.72 8.82
CA VAL A 205 -1.42 -11.35 9.04
C VAL A 205 -0.52 -10.45 9.88
N SER A 206 -0.41 -9.16 9.54
CA SER A 206 0.43 -8.21 10.28
C SER A 206 -0.01 -8.06 11.73
N ALA A 207 -1.32 -7.95 11.99
CA ALA A 207 -1.85 -7.88 13.34
C ALA A 207 -1.52 -9.15 14.15
N ALA A 208 -1.66 -10.33 13.53
CA ALA A 208 -1.27 -11.59 14.17
C ALA A 208 0.22 -11.64 14.48
N VAL A 209 1.08 -11.31 13.50
CA VAL A 209 2.54 -11.39 13.64
C VAL A 209 3.05 -10.39 14.67
N LEU A 210 2.55 -9.15 14.68
CA LEU A 210 2.95 -8.15 15.66
C LEU A 210 2.56 -8.58 17.07
N THR A 211 1.31 -9.00 17.27
CA THR A 211 0.82 -9.46 18.57
C THR A 211 1.60 -10.68 19.05
N TRP A 212 1.89 -11.63 18.16
CA TRP A 212 2.74 -12.77 18.45
C TRP A 212 4.13 -12.33 18.90
N ARG A 213 4.72 -11.37 18.17
CA ARG A 213 6.09 -10.88 18.46
C ARG A 213 6.17 -10.14 19.79
N VAL A 214 5.14 -9.37 20.13
CA VAL A 214 5.03 -8.63 21.40
C VAL A 214 4.89 -9.58 22.59
N LEU A 215 4.10 -10.66 22.47
CA LEU A 215 3.70 -11.47 23.61
C LEU A 215 4.50 -12.77 23.83
N ARG A 216 5.14 -13.32 22.77
CA ARG A 216 5.72 -14.68 22.80
C ARG A 216 6.77 -14.93 23.90
N SER A 217 7.47 -13.89 24.36
CA SER A 217 8.47 -13.97 25.42
C SER A 217 7.91 -13.75 26.83
N HIS A 218 6.62 -13.33 26.93
CA HIS A 218 6.03 -12.87 28.17
C HIS A 218 4.89 -13.75 28.67
N VAL A 219 4.22 -14.49 27.76
CA VAL A 219 3.09 -15.37 28.11
C VAL A 219 3.21 -16.71 27.39
N SER A 220 2.39 -17.69 27.81
CA SER A 220 2.41 -19.03 27.18
C SER A 220 2.03 -18.97 25.70
N GLU A 221 2.56 -19.88 24.89
CA GLU A 221 2.34 -19.97 23.45
C GLU A 221 0.85 -19.99 23.09
N ARG A 222 0.01 -20.72 23.83
CA ARG A 222 -1.44 -20.79 23.61
C ARG A 222 -2.11 -19.42 23.85
N ARG A 223 -1.73 -18.69 24.91
CA ARG A 223 -2.27 -17.35 25.18
C ARG A 223 -1.81 -16.35 24.11
N THR A 224 -0.57 -16.44 23.70
CA THR A 224 -0.03 -15.67 22.57
C THR A 224 -0.85 -15.93 21.30
N ALA A 225 -1.14 -17.20 20.99
CA ALA A 225 -1.93 -17.57 19.81
C ALA A 225 -3.34 -17.01 19.85
N VAL A 226 -4.02 -17.08 21.02
CA VAL A 226 -5.37 -16.51 21.18
C VAL A 226 -5.35 -15.00 20.99
N ALA A 227 -4.39 -14.29 21.60
CA ALA A 227 -4.26 -12.84 21.41
C ALA A 227 -3.93 -12.47 19.96
N ALA A 228 -3.05 -13.22 19.30
CA ALA A 228 -2.71 -13.01 17.89
C ALA A 228 -3.90 -13.26 16.95
N ALA A 229 -4.68 -14.32 17.20
CA ALA A 229 -5.91 -14.59 16.46
C ALA A 229 -6.96 -13.50 16.68
N THR A 230 -7.09 -13.02 17.91
CA THR A 230 -8.00 -11.90 18.26
C THR A 230 -7.57 -10.62 17.52
N ALA A 231 -6.27 -10.30 17.48
CA ALA A 231 -5.75 -9.14 16.75
C ALA A 231 -6.02 -9.26 15.25
N ALA A 232 -5.76 -10.44 14.67
CA ALA A 232 -6.02 -10.70 13.26
C ALA A 232 -7.48 -10.47 12.88
N ALA A 233 -8.41 -11.02 13.65
CA ALA A 233 -9.84 -10.87 13.40
C ALA A 233 -10.31 -9.42 13.66
N LEU A 234 -9.81 -8.78 14.74
CA LEU A 234 -10.17 -7.42 15.12
C LEU A 234 -9.62 -6.37 14.16
N SER A 235 -8.57 -6.68 13.37
CA SER A 235 -8.03 -5.76 12.35
C SER A 235 -9.10 -5.34 11.34
N ALA A 236 -10.09 -6.18 11.07
CA ALA A 236 -11.22 -5.88 10.22
C ALA A 236 -12.18 -4.80 10.79
N SER A 237 -12.04 -4.43 12.06
CA SER A 237 -12.88 -3.40 12.71
C SER A 237 -12.28 -2.00 12.66
N PHE A 238 -10.96 -1.85 12.44
CA PHE A 238 -10.30 -0.55 12.36
C PHE A 238 -10.49 0.10 10.99
N THR A 239 -10.85 1.40 10.97
CA THR A 239 -11.20 2.09 9.72
C THR A 239 -9.97 2.59 8.95
N ALA A 240 -8.90 3.02 9.62
CA ALA A 240 -7.74 3.63 8.96
C ALA A 240 -7.09 2.67 7.95
N VAL A 241 -6.79 1.44 8.36
CA VAL A 241 -6.30 0.38 7.49
C VAL A 241 -7.17 -0.88 7.65
N PRO A 242 -7.53 -1.54 6.54
CA PRO A 242 -7.14 -1.22 5.16
C PRO A 242 -8.04 -0.18 4.46
N TYR A 243 -9.16 0.24 5.05
CA TYR A 243 -10.29 0.82 4.33
C TYR A 243 -10.04 2.24 3.81
N VAL A 244 -9.59 3.19 4.65
CA VAL A 244 -9.31 4.57 4.21
C VAL A 244 -8.12 4.63 3.24
N GLU A 245 -7.08 3.83 3.48
CA GLU A 245 -5.95 3.76 2.54
C GLU A 245 -6.34 3.13 1.20
N PHE A 246 -7.28 2.18 1.19
CA PHE A 246 -7.85 1.63 -0.04
C PHE A 246 -8.73 2.67 -0.76
N ASP A 247 -9.63 3.34 -0.04
CA ASP A 247 -10.52 4.36 -0.57
C ASP A 247 -9.75 5.52 -1.23
N THR A 248 -8.64 5.93 -0.61
CA THR A 248 -7.78 6.98 -1.16
C THR A 248 -6.82 6.47 -2.25
N ALA A 249 -6.88 5.20 -2.60
CA ALA A 249 -6.01 4.51 -3.56
C ALA A 249 -4.50 4.60 -3.26
N ALA A 250 -4.10 4.83 -2.01
CA ALA A 250 -2.69 4.88 -1.61
C ALA A 250 -2.08 3.47 -1.57
N MET A 251 -2.18 2.70 -2.67
CA MET A 251 -1.95 1.25 -2.66
C MET A 251 -0.51 0.81 -2.42
N PRO A 252 0.54 1.41 -3.00
CA PRO A 252 1.91 1.07 -2.63
C PRO A 252 2.19 1.32 -1.14
N ASN A 253 1.67 2.41 -0.59
CA ASN A 253 1.78 2.73 0.84
C ASN A 253 1.06 1.70 1.72
N LEU A 254 -0.17 1.33 1.37
CA LEU A 254 -0.95 0.30 2.06
C LEU A 254 -0.24 -1.06 2.04
N ALA A 255 0.27 -1.47 0.88
CA ALA A 255 1.03 -2.71 0.72
C ALA A 255 2.29 -2.71 1.60
N ALA A 256 3.04 -1.61 1.60
CA ALA A 256 4.26 -1.46 2.39
C ALA A 256 3.99 -1.58 3.90
N TYR A 257 2.93 -0.97 4.43
CA TYR A 257 2.53 -1.15 5.83
C TYR A 257 2.17 -2.60 6.14
N GLY A 258 1.43 -3.23 5.24
CA GLY A 258 1.02 -4.62 5.43
C GLY A 258 2.18 -5.63 5.41
N VAL A 259 3.27 -5.36 4.66
CA VAL A 259 4.45 -6.25 4.64
C VAL A 259 5.52 -5.87 5.66
N ALA A 260 5.44 -4.67 6.27
CA ALA A 260 6.46 -4.19 7.21
C ALA A 260 6.58 -5.07 8.46
N ILE A 261 5.46 -5.50 9.02
CA ILE A 261 5.45 -6.30 10.25
C ILE A 261 6.02 -7.71 10.05
N PRO A 262 5.63 -8.49 9.03
CA PRO A 262 6.28 -9.76 8.73
C PRO A 262 7.79 -9.62 8.46
N ALA A 263 8.22 -8.58 7.75
CA ALA A 263 9.63 -8.30 7.52
C ALA A 263 10.38 -8.00 8.83
N MET A 264 9.82 -7.13 9.70
CA MET A 264 10.36 -6.85 11.04
C MET A 264 10.53 -8.12 11.87
N ALA A 265 9.52 -9.00 11.87
CA ALA A 265 9.59 -10.26 12.59
C ALA A 265 10.70 -11.20 12.05
N LEU A 266 10.88 -11.22 10.72
CA LEU A 266 11.95 -11.99 10.08
C LEU A 266 13.32 -11.40 10.44
N ILE A 267 13.52 -10.09 10.36
CA ILE A 267 14.76 -9.40 10.72
C ILE A 267 15.13 -9.68 12.18
N THR A 268 14.18 -9.50 13.11
CA THR A 268 14.45 -9.75 14.53
C THR A 268 14.73 -11.22 14.85
N SER A 269 14.32 -12.15 13.98
CA SER A 269 14.65 -13.58 14.12
C SER A 269 16.10 -13.90 13.83
N THR A 270 16.84 -13.04 13.11
CA THR A 270 18.25 -13.26 12.74
C THR A 270 19.20 -13.30 13.95
N LEU A 271 18.79 -12.74 15.09
CA LEU A 271 19.57 -12.83 16.32
C LEU A 271 19.81 -14.29 16.75
N ARG A 272 18.80 -15.13 16.58
CA ARG A 272 18.86 -16.56 16.90
C ARG A 272 19.23 -17.43 15.70
N HIS A 273 18.79 -17.03 14.51
CA HIS A 273 18.90 -17.75 13.24
C HIS A 273 19.65 -16.92 12.20
N ARG A 274 20.99 -16.94 12.25
CA ARG A 274 21.84 -16.15 11.34
C ARG A 274 21.72 -16.60 9.87
N ASP A 275 21.37 -17.85 9.64
CA ASP A 275 21.06 -18.41 8.32
C ASP A 275 19.89 -17.70 7.61
N ARG A 276 19.05 -16.95 8.36
CA ARG A 276 17.94 -16.15 7.83
C ARG A 276 18.34 -14.75 7.36
N ILE A 277 19.60 -14.33 7.54
CA ILE A 277 20.05 -12.99 7.13
C ILE A 277 19.74 -12.71 5.65
N PRO A 278 20.02 -13.61 4.69
CA PRO A 278 19.74 -13.32 3.27
C PRO A 278 18.27 -13.06 2.98
N VAL A 279 17.36 -13.86 3.54
CA VAL A 279 15.92 -13.66 3.36
C VAL A 279 15.40 -12.44 4.13
N ALA A 280 16.02 -12.06 5.25
CA ALA A 280 15.72 -10.82 5.95
C ALA A 280 16.14 -9.58 5.12
N VAL A 281 17.30 -9.63 4.46
CA VAL A 281 17.73 -8.60 3.49
C VAL A 281 16.73 -8.50 2.35
N LEU A 282 16.36 -9.63 1.74
CA LEU A 282 15.40 -9.66 0.63
C LEU A 282 14.03 -9.07 1.05
N ALA A 283 13.56 -9.41 2.25
CA ALA A 283 12.30 -8.85 2.77
C ALA A 283 12.38 -7.34 2.97
N LEU A 284 13.49 -6.82 3.53
CA LEU A 284 13.68 -5.39 3.74
C LEU A 284 13.77 -4.62 2.41
N VAL A 285 14.49 -5.18 1.42
CA VAL A 285 14.52 -4.67 0.05
C VAL A 285 13.11 -4.60 -0.53
N GLY A 286 12.32 -5.68 -0.39
CA GLY A 286 10.94 -5.72 -0.86
C GLY A 286 10.05 -4.63 -0.24
N VAL A 287 10.14 -4.43 1.07
CA VAL A 287 9.34 -3.41 1.78
C VAL A 287 9.69 -2.00 1.30
N PHE A 288 10.99 -1.65 1.24
CA PHE A 288 11.42 -0.32 0.77
C PHE A 288 11.07 -0.07 -0.69
N SER A 289 11.21 -1.08 -1.55
CA SER A 289 10.92 -0.97 -2.98
C SER A 289 9.41 -0.88 -3.27
N VAL A 290 8.55 -1.35 -2.37
CA VAL A 290 7.10 -1.11 -2.47
C VAL A 290 6.77 0.33 -2.08
N HIS A 291 7.27 0.80 -0.93
CA HIS A 291 7.14 2.19 -0.51
C HIS A 291 8.04 2.49 0.71
N ILE A 292 8.66 3.66 0.71
CA ILE A 292 9.60 4.09 1.75
C ILE A 292 9.00 4.08 3.15
N THR A 293 7.72 4.44 3.29
CA THR A 293 7.01 4.48 4.59
C THR A 293 7.02 3.15 5.32
N GLY A 294 6.82 2.03 4.60
CA GLY A 294 6.90 0.69 5.19
C GLY A 294 8.30 0.35 5.69
N GLY A 295 9.33 0.71 4.90
CA GLY A 295 10.73 0.55 5.31
C GLY A 295 11.03 1.32 6.59
N MET A 296 10.56 2.57 6.69
CA MET A 296 10.70 3.38 7.90
C MET A 296 10.00 2.76 9.12
N ILE A 297 8.80 2.19 8.94
CA ILE A 297 8.12 1.46 10.02
C ILE A 297 8.93 0.25 10.48
N VAL A 298 9.54 -0.50 9.57
CA VAL A 298 10.43 -1.60 9.94
C VAL A 298 11.60 -1.10 10.78
N LEU A 299 12.27 -0.03 10.33
CA LEU A 299 13.41 0.53 11.06
C LEU A 299 13.01 1.06 12.45
N LEU A 300 11.90 1.78 12.56
CA LEU A 300 11.40 2.28 13.85
C LEU A 300 11.07 1.13 14.82
N LEU A 301 10.38 0.10 14.34
CA LEU A 301 10.00 -1.05 15.17
C LEU A 301 11.21 -1.89 15.59
N VAL A 302 12.15 -2.17 14.68
CA VAL A 302 13.37 -2.93 14.98
C VAL A 302 14.26 -2.16 15.94
N SER A 303 14.44 -0.85 15.73
CA SER A 303 15.25 0.00 16.60
C SER A 303 14.66 0.12 18.00
N ALA A 304 13.36 0.40 18.11
CA ALA A 304 12.69 0.49 19.42
C ALA A 304 12.72 -0.85 20.16
N TRP A 305 12.44 -1.96 19.46
CA TRP A 305 12.55 -3.30 20.04
C TRP A 305 13.97 -3.61 20.49
N TRP A 306 14.99 -3.29 19.68
CA TRP A 306 16.38 -3.55 20.05
C TRP A 306 16.79 -2.70 21.26
N LEU A 307 16.51 -1.41 21.26
CA LEU A 307 16.88 -0.47 22.32
C LEU A 307 16.17 -0.78 23.66
N LEU A 308 14.87 -1.10 23.63
CA LEU A 308 14.05 -1.20 24.84
C LEU A 308 13.83 -2.64 25.32
N GLU A 309 14.21 -3.67 24.53
CA GLU A 309 14.07 -5.09 24.92
C GLU A 309 15.35 -5.88 24.69
N ALA A 310 15.83 -6.01 23.44
CA ALA A 310 16.91 -6.95 23.11
C ALA A 310 18.26 -6.54 23.69
N LEU A 311 18.57 -5.25 23.74
CA LEU A 311 19.81 -4.71 24.31
C LEU A 311 20.00 -5.10 25.78
N TRP A 312 18.90 -5.24 26.52
CA TRP A 312 18.88 -5.57 27.93
C TRP A 312 18.82 -7.08 28.19
N HIS A 313 18.39 -7.85 27.19
CA HIS A 313 18.29 -9.30 27.24
C HIS A 313 18.95 -9.92 25.99
N PRO A 314 20.28 -9.73 25.80
CA PRO A 314 20.96 -10.20 24.59
C PRO A 314 20.91 -11.73 24.49
N VAL A 315 20.78 -12.23 23.27
CA VAL A 315 20.81 -13.67 22.98
C VAL A 315 22.24 -14.23 23.12
N ARG A 316 23.25 -13.46 22.68
CA ARG A 316 24.67 -13.79 22.78
C ARG A 316 25.45 -12.71 23.54
N SER A 317 25.64 -11.55 22.86
CA SER A 317 26.15 -10.32 23.44
C SER A 317 25.56 -9.12 22.69
N ARG A 318 25.58 -7.95 23.30
CA ARG A 318 25.01 -6.74 22.69
C ARG A 318 25.55 -6.47 21.29
N LEU A 319 26.88 -6.56 21.12
CA LEU A 319 27.52 -6.36 19.82
C LEU A 319 27.23 -7.52 18.85
N ALA A 320 27.31 -8.77 19.32
CA ALA A 320 27.04 -9.93 18.50
C ALA A 320 25.59 -10.01 17.99
N ASP A 321 24.66 -9.37 18.70
CA ASP A 321 23.24 -9.28 18.33
C ASP A 321 22.98 -8.04 17.44
N LEU A 322 23.73 -6.94 17.62
CA LEU A 322 23.62 -5.76 16.77
C LEU A 322 24.14 -6.04 15.34
N LEU A 323 25.22 -6.79 15.19
CA LEU A 323 25.86 -7.05 13.90
C LEU A 323 24.93 -7.65 12.84
N PRO A 324 24.11 -8.70 13.10
CA PRO A 324 23.17 -9.21 12.11
C PRO A 324 22.09 -8.20 11.75
N LEU A 325 21.59 -7.39 12.69
CA LEU A 325 20.60 -6.35 12.41
C LEU A 325 21.19 -5.25 11.53
N ALA A 326 22.37 -4.73 11.89
CA ALA A 326 23.09 -3.74 11.10
C ALA A 326 23.48 -4.30 9.72
N GLY A 327 23.93 -5.56 9.66
CA GLY A 327 24.24 -6.23 8.40
C GLY A 327 23.07 -6.33 7.45
N VAL A 328 21.86 -6.65 7.96
CA VAL A 328 20.63 -6.66 7.15
C VAL A 328 20.35 -5.27 6.59
N VAL A 329 20.43 -4.22 7.42
CA VAL A 329 20.14 -2.84 6.99
C VAL A 329 21.17 -2.36 5.97
N VAL A 330 22.47 -2.58 6.23
CA VAL A 330 23.55 -2.17 5.32
C VAL A 330 23.45 -2.88 3.97
N MET A 331 23.27 -4.20 3.99
CA MET A 331 23.15 -4.97 2.74
C MET A 331 21.90 -4.58 1.93
N ALA A 332 20.76 -4.38 2.60
CA ALA A 332 19.56 -3.89 1.94
C ALA A 332 19.78 -2.47 1.36
N GLY A 333 20.44 -1.59 2.11
CA GLY A 333 20.78 -0.24 1.66
C GLY A 333 21.67 -0.23 0.42
N LEU A 334 22.68 -1.11 0.36
CA LEU A 334 23.54 -1.26 -0.82
C LEU A 334 22.76 -1.74 -2.05
N ILE A 335 21.83 -2.68 -1.87
CA ILE A 335 20.97 -3.17 -2.96
C ILE A 335 19.99 -2.07 -3.43
N LEU A 336 19.50 -1.26 -2.50
CA LEU A 336 18.55 -0.17 -2.78
C LEU A 336 19.23 1.10 -3.29
N LEU A 337 20.55 1.17 -3.31
CA LEU A 337 21.31 2.38 -3.67
C LEU A 337 20.85 3.03 -4.99
N PRO A 338 20.59 2.28 -6.09
CA PRO A 338 20.08 2.89 -7.33
C PRO A 338 18.74 3.59 -7.14
N GLN A 339 17.86 3.04 -6.30
CA GLN A 339 16.57 3.65 -5.99
C GLN A 339 16.73 4.92 -5.14
N PHE A 340 17.58 4.88 -4.12
CA PHE A 340 17.82 6.04 -3.25
C PHE A 340 18.46 7.20 -4.00
N LEU A 341 19.39 6.94 -4.92
CA LEU A 341 19.99 7.97 -5.77
C LEU A 341 18.92 8.63 -6.66
N SER A 342 18.04 7.84 -7.29
CA SER A 342 16.95 8.38 -8.10
C SER A 342 15.90 9.15 -7.28
N VAL A 343 15.65 8.77 -6.02
CA VAL A 343 14.74 9.52 -5.13
C VAL A 343 15.33 10.87 -4.74
N SER A 344 16.64 10.93 -4.47
CA SER A 344 17.30 12.17 -4.05
C SER A 344 17.21 13.29 -5.10
N GLU A 345 17.10 12.95 -6.37
CA GLU A 345 16.87 13.90 -7.46
C GLU A 345 15.48 14.56 -7.43
N GLN A 346 14.56 14.04 -6.61
CA GLN A 346 13.17 14.49 -6.50
C GLN A 346 12.80 15.00 -5.10
N GLU A 347 13.78 15.24 -4.25
CA GLU A 347 13.57 15.64 -2.84
C GLU A 347 12.70 16.89 -2.74
N ASP A 348 12.92 17.90 -3.59
CA ASP A 348 12.13 19.13 -3.60
C ASP A 348 10.65 18.91 -3.92
N ILE A 349 10.34 17.94 -4.80
CA ILE A 349 8.96 17.61 -5.17
C ILE A 349 8.25 16.93 -3.99
N ILE A 350 8.96 16.05 -3.28
CA ILE A 350 8.42 15.33 -2.13
C ILE A 350 8.24 16.27 -0.92
N ALA A 351 9.23 17.13 -0.68
CA ALA A 351 9.22 18.11 0.42
C ALA A 351 8.15 19.20 0.25
N GLY A 352 7.77 19.51 -1.00
CA GLY A 352 6.72 20.49 -1.31
C GLY A 352 5.31 20.09 -0.89
N HIS A 353 5.07 18.82 -0.56
CA HIS A 353 3.77 18.36 -0.07
C HIS A 353 3.57 18.75 1.40
N SER A 354 2.47 19.43 1.67
CA SER A 354 2.10 19.82 3.04
C SER A 354 0.61 19.61 3.26
N PHE A 355 0.28 18.94 4.35
CA PHE A 355 -1.09 18.71 4.78
C PHE A 355 -1.39 19.45 6.08
N LEU A 356 -0.76 20.63 6.27
CA LEU A 356 -0.95 21.48 7.43
C LEU A 356 -2.42 21.90 7.54
N THR A 357 -2.98 21.71 8.73
CA THR A 357 -4.37 22.07 9.02
C THR A 357 -4.47 23.33 9.88
N TYR A 358 -3.34 23.79 10.45
CA TYR A 358 -3.24 24.94 11.38
C TYR A 358 -4.25 24.87 12.53
N LEU A 359 -4.67 23.68 12.91
CA LEU A 359 -5.52 23.44 14.07
C LEU A 359 -4.74 23.71 15.38
N SER A 360 -5.46 23.89 16.48
CA SER A 360 -4.79 23.98 17.79
C SER A 360 -4.07 22.67 18.11
N LYS A 361 -2.92 22.74 18.82
CA LYS A 361 -2.17 21.54 19.26
C LYS A 361 -3.05 20.55 20.06
N LYS A 362 -4.04 21.07 20.82
CA LYS A 362 -5.02 20.23 21.53
C LYS A 362 -5.88 19.43 20.56
N ARG A 363 -6.34 20.06 19.49
CA ARG A 363 -7.13 19.39 18.45
C ARG A 363 -6.26 18.38 17.69
N GLY A 364 -5.04 18.75 17.29
CA GLY A 364 -4.09 17.83 16.65
C GLY A 364 -3.79 16.60 17.51
N LEU A 365 -3.61 16.78 18.84
CA LEU A 365 -3.44 15.66 19.76
C LEU A 365 -4.68 14.75 19.82
N PHE A 366 -5.87 15.36 19.89
CA PHE A 366 -7.12 14.60 19.85
C PHE A 366 -7.22 13.77 18.56
N ASP A 367 -7.00 14.40 17.42
CA ASP A 367 -7.10 13.75 16.11
C ASP A 367 -6.08 12.61 15.95
N ALA A 368 -4.85 12.78 16.48
CA ALA A 368 -3.83 11.74 16.45
C ALA A 368 -4.17 10.56 17.37
N VAL A 369 -4.55 10.82 18.63
CA VAL A 369 -4.84 9.77 19.62
C VAL A 369 -6.11 9.00 19.29
N PHE A 370 -7.15 9.71 18.83
CA PHE A 370 -8.47 9.15 18.55
C PHE A 370 -8.67 8.73 17.09
N GLN A 371 -7.59 8.74 16.29
CA GLN A 371 -7.67 8.34 14.87
C GLN A 371 -8.71 9.16 14.10
N HIS A 372 -8.69 10.49 14.27
CA HIS A 372 -9.64 11.41 13.67
C HIS A 372 -8.95 12.45 12.77
N SER A 373 -7.78 12.09 12.24
CA SER A 373 -7.03 12.88 11.27
C SER A 373 -7.69 12.82 9.89
N ARG A 374 -7.19 13.63 8.96
CA ARG A 374 -7.56 13.71 7.55
C ARG A 374 -8.19 12.42 6.98
N HIS A 375 -9.33 12.51 6.29
CA HIS A 375 -10.20 11.43 5.81
C HIS A 375 -10.87 10.57 6.91
N LEU A 376 -10.23 10.37 8.06
CA LEU A 376 -10.83 9.68 9.19
C LEU A 376 -11.81 10.60 9.95
N ASN A 377 -11.67 11.92 9.82
CA ASN A 377 -12.57 12.91 10.41
C ASN A 377 -13.96 12.94 9.73
N ASP A 378 -14.11 12.31 8.57
CA ASP A 378 -15.40 12.11 7.91
C ASP A 378 -16.29 11.08 8.63
N PHE A 379 -15.73 10.36 9.59
CA PHE A 379 -16.41 9.29 10.33
C PHE A 379 -16.35 9.51 11.84
N PRO A 380 -17.37 9.04 12.60
CA PRO A 380 -17.32 9.05 14.05
C PRO A 380 -16.12 8.28 14.60
N VAL A 381 -15.54 8.80 15.70
CA VAL A 381 -14.41 8.17 16.41
C VAL A 381 -14.78 6.75 16.87
N GLN A 382 -13.84 5.82 16.75
CA GLN A 382 -13.99 4.42 17.17
C GLN A 382 -13.66 4.25 18.66
N TYR A 383 -14.40 4.93 19.56
CA TYR A 383 -14.11 5.01 21.01
C TYR A 383 -13.93 3.65 21.68
N SER A 384 -14.75 2.64 21.31
CA SER A 384 -14.65 1.29 21.89
C SER A 384 -13.32 0.62 21.58
N LEU A 385 -12.83 0.74 20.35
CA LEU A 385 -11.55 0.17 19.93
C LEU A 385 -10.36 0.92 20.56
N ILE A 386 -10.45 2.24 20.64
CA ILE A 386 -9.43 3.08 21.30
C ILE A 386 -9.39 2.78 22.80
N ALA A 387 -10.54 2.62 23.47
CA ALA A 387 -10.59 2.22 24.87
C ALA A 387 -9.96 0.84 25.11
N LEU A 388 -10.25 -0.15 24.25
CA LEU A 388 -9.61 -1.45 24.33
C LEU A 388 -8.09 -1.34 24.12
N ALA A 389 -7.65 -0.51 23.17
CA ALA A 389 -6.22 -0.26 22.92
C ALA A 389 -5.54 0.43 24.13
N ALA A 390 -6.22 1.39 24.77
CA ALA A 390 -5.72 2.04 25.98
C ALA A 390 -5.54 1.04 27.13
N ILE A 391 -6.52 0.16 27.36
CA ILE A 391 -6.44 -0.92 28.37
C ILE A 391 -5.27 -1.85 28.05
N GLY A 392 -5.13 -2.30 26.80
CA GLY A 392 -4.03 -3.16 26.40
C GLY A 392 -2.67 -2.47 26.50
N GLY A 393 -2.58 -1.20 26.09
CA GLY A 393 -1.38 -0.39 26.26
C GLY A 393 -0.97 -0.25 27.72
N PHE A 394 -1.93 0.00 28.62
CA PHE A 394 -1.69 0.05 30.06
C PHE A 394 -1.17 -1.30 30.61
N ILE A 395 -1.71 -2.41 30.11
CA ILE A 395 -1.23 -3.76 30.48
C ILE A 395 0.20 -3.98 29.99
N LEU A 396 0.53 -3.60 28.75
CA LEU A 396 1.90 -3.67 28.22
C LEU A 396 2.86 -2.81 29.04
N LEU A 397 2.43 -1.62 29.46
CA LEU A 397 3.21 -0.72 30.30
C LEU A 397 3.56 -1.37 31.66
N ILE A 398 2.57 -1.93 32.36
CA ILE A 398 2.76 -2.64 33.64
C ILE A 398 3.65 -3.87 33.46
N LYS A 399 3.52 -4.59 32.33
CA LYS A 399 4.34 -5.77 32.01
C LYS A 399 5.73 -5.41 31.50
N LYS A 400 6.09 -4.12 31.46
CA LYS A 400 7.38 -3.59 31.00
C LYS A 400 7.70 -3.94 29.54
N ILE A 401 6.67 -4.09 28.72
CA ILE A 401 6.78 -4.27 27.27
C ILE A 401 6.65 -2.90 26.62
N TRP A 402 7.68 -2.09 26.67
CA TRP A 402 7.61 -0.66 26.39
C TRP A 402 7.76 -0.30 24.90
N TRP A 403 8.48 -1.11 24.11
CA TRP A 403 8.84 -0.75 22.76
C TRP A 403 7.64 -0.48 21.82
N PRO A 404 6.48 -1.21 21.87
CA PRO A 404 5.34 -0.88 21.04
C PRO A 404 4.73 0.48 21.42
N LEU A 405 4.72 0.79 22.72
CA LEU A 405 4.20 2.06 23.24
C LEU A 405 5.10 3.23 22.84
N ALA A 406 6.42 3.05 22.87
CA ALA A 406 7.37 4.07 22.45
C ALA A 406 7.21 4.44 20.97
N VAL A 407 7.05 3.42 20.09
CA VAL A 407 6.78 3.67 18.66
C VAL A 407 5.42 4.31 18.46
N TRP A 408 4.39 3.85 19.17
CA TRP A 408 3.06 4.46 19.12
C TRP A 408 3.11 5.94 19.53
N LEU A 409 3.79 6.27 20.64
CA LEU A 409 3.93 7.64 21.10
C LEU A 409 4.69 8.52 20.09
N LEU A 410 5.77 7.99 19.51
CA LEU A 410 6.53 8.70 18.47
C LEU A 410 5.64 9.00 17.26
N LEU A 411 4.86 8.02 16.77
CA LEU A 411 3.92 8.23 15.67
C LEU A 411 2.82 9.24 16.01
N ILE A 412 2.34 9.28 17.27
CA ILE A 412 1.40 10.31 17.72
C ILE A 412 2.05 11.71 17.63
N VAL A 413 3.29 11.86 18.13
CA VAL A 413 4.01 13.14 18.06
C VAL A 413 4.22 13.58 16.60
N MET A 414 4.63 12.66 15.74
CA MET A 414 4.76 12.91 14.29
C MET A 414 3.42 13.30 13.64
N ASN A 415 2.32 12.66 14.02
CA ASN A 415 0.98 12.97 13.50
C ASN A 415 0.54 14.39 13.88
N VAL A 416 0.78 14.78 15.13
CA VAL A 416 0.49 16.15 15.60
C VAL A 416 1.33 17.16 14.82
N ASP A 417 2.63 16.91 14.68
CA ASP A 417 3.55 17.81 13.97
C ASP A 417 3.20 17.97 12.50
N ALA A 418 2.80 16.89 11.84
CA ALA A 418 2.37 16.89 10.43
C ALA A 418 1.14 17.78 10.18
N GLY A 419 0.20 17.84 11.13
CA GLY A 419 -0.97 18.73 11.06
C GLY A 419 -0.75 20.13 11.62
N THR A 420 0.05 20.23 12.68
CA THR A 420 0.32 21.47 13.41
C THR A 420 1.75 21.46 13.96
N PRO A 421 2.69 22.16 13.33
CA PRO A 421 4.10 22.12 13.70
C PRO A 421 4.35 22.39 15.19
N LEU A 422 5.10 21.50 15.83
CA LEU A 422 5.38 21.57 17.26
C LEU A 422 6.47 22.59 17.60
N GLY A 423 7.44 22.78 16.70
CA GLY A 423 8.61 23.63 16.89
C GLY A 423 9.65 23.04 17.87
N GLY A 424 10.80 23.71 17.99
CA GLY A 424 11.90 23.29 18.85
C GLY A 424 12.49 21.91 18.48
N PRO A 425 13.30 21.30 19.35
CA PRO A 425 13.95 20.01 19.06
C PRO A 425 12.98 18.87 18.75
N ILE A 426 11.82 18.85 19.40
CA ILE A 426 10.78 17.84 19.17
C ILE A 426 10.22 17.97 17.75
N GLY A 427 9.91 19.19 17.32
CA GLY A 427 9.42 19.46 15.96
C GLY A 427 10.45 19.11 14.89
N VAL A 428 11.74 19.39 15.14
CA VAL A 428 12.82 19.02 14.20
C VAL A 428 12.87 17.48 14.00
N VAL A 429 12.84 16.71 15.09
CA VAL A 429 12.87 15.25 15.01
C VAL A 429 11.59 14.69 14.41
N ALA A 430 10.41 15.16 14.88
CA ALA A 430 9.12 14.71 14.40
C ALA A 430 8.91 15.08 12.92
N GLY A 431 9.27 16.30 12.54
CA GLY A 431 9.18 16.79 11.17
C GLY A 431 10.10 16.04 10.21
N GLY A 432 11.38 15.82 10.60
CA GLY A 432 12.33 15.08 9.77
C GLY A 432 11.92 13.61 9.57
N LEU A 433 11.41 12.93 10.60
CA LEU A 433 10.83 11.60 10.45
C LEU A 433 9.51 11.64 9.68
N GLY A 434 8.72 12.70 9.85
CA GLY A 434 7.45 12.90 9.17
C GLY A 434 7.57 13.06 7.65
N GLU A 435 8.70 13.55 7.15
CA GLU A 435 8.99 13.67 5.70
C GLU A 435 8.90 12.33 4.99
N PHE A 436 9.38 11.26 5.58
CA PHE A 436 9.25 9.90 5.03
C PHE A 436 7.79 9.43 4.93
N PHE A 437 6.87 10.11 5.62
CA PHE A 437 5.42 9.89 5.55
C PHE A 437 4.71 11.01 4.79
N TYR A 438 5.46 11.83 4.02
CA TYR A 438 4.95 12.99 3.26
C TYR A 438 4.27 14.03 4.16
N LYS A 439 4.63 14.08 5.44
CA LYS A 439 3.94 14.90 6.47
C LYS A 439 2.41 14.77 6.41
N ASP A 440 1.93 13.58 6.05
CA ASP A 440 0.49 13.30 5.94
C ASP A 440 -0.03 12.64 7.22
N PRO A 441 -0.87 13.34 8.02
CA PRO A 441 -1.47 12.79 9.23
C PRO A 441 -2.25 11.50 9.00
N ARG A 442 -2.86 11.31 7.83
CA ARG A 442 -3.57 10.08 7.45
C ARG A 442 -2.62 8.89 7.37
N ARG A 443 -1.48 9.04 6.67
CA ARG A 443 -0.47 7.98 6.53
C ARG A 443 0.13 7.59 7.87
N ILE A 444 0.38 8.56 8.74
CA ILE A 444 0.89 8.31 10.09
C ILE A 444 -0.18 7.62 10.95
N ALA A 445 -1.48 8.00 10.83
CA ALA A 445 -2.58 7.32 11.50
C ALA A 445 -2.72 5.86 11.04
N ALA A 446 -2.54 5.58 9.75
CA ALA A 446 -2.51 4.23 9.20
C ALA A 446 -1.41 3.37 9.85
N ALA A 447 -0.18 3.90 9.96
CA ALA A 447 0.92 3.24 10.67
C ALA A 447 0.61 3.02 12.16
N THR A 448 0.00 4.00 12.83
CA THR A 448 -0.39 3.92 14.25
C THR A 448 -1.38 2.78 14.50
N THR A 449 -2.28 2.52 13.54
CA THR A 449 -3.31 1.49 13.64
C THR A 449 -2.74 0.08 13.74
N LEU A 450 -1.56 -0.18 13.18
CA LEU A 450 -0.87 -1.47 13.32
C LEU A 450 -0.60 -1.80 14.80
N LEU A 451 -0.21 -0.80 15.58
CA LEU A 451 0.05 -0.93 17.03
C LEU A 451 -1.25 -0.94 17.84
N LEU A 452 -2.22 -0.07 17.49
CA LEU A 452 -3.51 -0.01 18.15
C LEU A 452 -4.26 -1.34 18.09
N THR A 453 -4.21 -2.03 16.94
CA THR A 453 -4.85 -3.34 16.77
C THR A 453 -4.28 -4.38 17.74
N THR A 454 -2.96 -4.41 17.91
CA THR A 454 -2.29 -5.30 18.88
C THR A 454 -2.70 -4.95 20.31
N MET A 455 -2.66 -3.66 20.67
CA MET A 455 -3.06 -3.21 22.01
C MET A 455 -4.53 -3.51 22.29
N ALA A 456 -5.43 -3.25 21.34
CA ALA A 456 -6.85 -3.55 21.48
C ALA A 456 -7.13 -5.04 21.70
N ALA A 457 -6.42 -5.91 20.98
CA ALA A 457 -6.54 -7.36 21.16
C ALA A 457 -6.06 -7.81 22.55
N VAL A 458 -4.95 -7.26 23.04
CA VAL A 458 -4.45 -7.52 24.41
C VAL A 458 -5.50 -7.07 25.43
N GLY A 459 -6.04 -5.86 25.30
CA GLY A 459 -7.07 -5.32 26.18
C GLY A 459 -8.33 -6.19 26.18
N LEU A 460 -8.84 -6.57 25.01
CA LEU A 460 -10.00 -7.43 24.87
C LEU A 460 -9.77 -8.82 25.50
N CYS A 461 -8.64 -9.45 25.23
CA CYS A 461 -8.31 -10.76 25.81
C CYS A 461 -8.26 -10.70 27.33
N VAL A 462 -7.66 -9.67 27.91
CA VAL A 462 -7.58 -9.53 29.37
C VAL A 462 -8.95 -9.26 29.99
N LEU A 463 -9.75 -8.37 29.41
CA LEU A 463 -11.13 -8.12 29.89
C LEU A 463 -11.98 -9.40 29.87
N VAL A 464 -11.97 -10.14 28.75
CA VAL A 464 -12.70 -11.40 28.65
C VAL A 464 -12.19 -12.42 29.67
N MET A 465 -10.87 -12.53 29.86
CA MET A 465 -10.30 -13.42 30.88
C MET A 465 -10.71 -13.03 32.30
N LEU A 466 -10.80 -11.74 32.62
CA LEU A 466 -11.27 -11.28 33.93
C LEU A 466 -12.74 -11.64 34.14
N VAL A 467 -13.60 -11.39 33.15
CA VAL A 467 -15.02 -11.75 33.21
C VAL A 467 -15.21 -13.27 33.40
N VAL A 468 -14.54 -14.08 32.59
CA VAL A 468 -14.62 -15.54 32.67
C VAL A 468 -14.09 -16.07 34.00
N THR A 469 -12.99 -15.48 34.51
CA THR A 469 -12.41 -15.87 35.80
C THR A 469 -13.36 -15.52 36.95
N ALA A 470 -13.99 -14.34 36.90
CA ALA A 470 -15.00 -13.95 37.92
C ALA A 470 -16.21 -14.87 37.87
N ALA A 471 -16.74 -15.16 36.68
CA ALA A 471 -17.84 -16.11 36.49
C ALA A 471 -17.47 -17.52 36.99
N LYS A 472 -16.28 -18.00 36.69
CA LYS A 472 -15.77 -19.28 37.18
C LYS A 472 -15.72 -19.31 38.70
N ARG A 473 -15.13 -18.31 39.35
CA ARG A 473 -15.06 -18.24 40.83
C ARG A 473 -16.44 -18.25 41.47
N LEU A 474 -17.44 -17.60 40.86
CA LEU A 474 -18.81 -17.60 41.34
C LEU A 474 -19.46 -18.99 41.18
N THR A 475 -19.32 -19.59 40.00
CA THR A 475 -19.91 -20.90 39.69
C THR A 475 -19.28 -22.02 40.53
N ASP A 476 -17.95 -21.99 40.73
CA ASP A 476 -17.23 -23.00 41.51
C ASP A 476 -17.67 -23.07 42.99
N ARG A 477 -18.34 -22.01 43.50
CA ARG A 477 -18.97 -22.01 44.84
C ARG A 477 -20.21 -22.92 44.93
N PHE A 478 -20.87 -23.16 43.79
CA PHE A 478 -22.10 -23.97 43.73
C PHE A 478 -21.85 -25.31 43.05
N ARG A 479 -21.17 -25.30 41.91
CA ARG A 479 -20.86 -26.49 41.11
C ARG A 479 -19.62 -26.21 40.21
N PRO A 480 -18.50 -26.89 40.45
CA PRO A 480 -17.32 -26.73 39.59
C PRO A 480 -17.60 -27.29 38.18
N LEU A 481 -17.35 -26.47 37.15
CA LEU A 481 -17.49 -26.86 35.76
C LEU A 481 -16.14 -27.27 35.18
N PRO A 482 -16.10 -28.23 34.23
CA PRO A 482 -14.88 -28.66 33.54
C PRO A 482 -14.15 -27.51 32.83
N GLY A 483 -12.81 -27.58 32.82
CA GLY A 483 -11.96 -26.58 32.16
C GLY A 483 -12.29 -26.28 30.68
N PRO A 484 -12.65 -27.28 29.84
CA PRO A 484 -13.08 -27.07 28.46
C PRO A 484 -14.27 -26.13 28.29
N ILE A 485 -15.22 -26.13 29.23
CA ILE A 485 -16.40 -25.24 29.21
C ILE A 485 -15.95 -23.77 29.30
N TRP A 486 -15.00 -23.48 30.19
CA TRP A 486 -14.47 -22.13 30.37
C TRP A 486 -13.63 -21.68 29.17
N ALA A 487 -12.90 -22.62 28.55
CA ALA A 487 -12.16 -22.32 27.30
C ALA A 487 -13.14 -22.00 26.16
N SER A 488 -14.22 -22.76 26.02
CA SER A 488 -15.27 -22.50 25.03
C SER A 488 -16.01 -21.19 25.31
N ALA A 489 -16.32 -20.88 26.56
CA ALA A 489 -16.91 -19.59 26.94
C ALA A 489 -16.01 -18.41 26.61
N THR A 490 -14.69 -18.53 26.85
CA THR A 490 -13.72 -17.51 26.49
C THR A 490 -13.69 -17.29 24.96
N ALA A 491 -13.62 -18.38 24.19
CA ALA A 491 -13.63 -18.31 22.74
C ALA A 491 -14.92 -17.70 22.18
N ALA A 492 -16.08 -18.11 22.74
CA ALA A 492 -17.39 -17.60 22.33
C ALA A 492 -17.55 -16.10 22.63
N LEU A 493 -17.08 -15.63 23.80
CA LEU A 493 -17.11 -14.20 24.15
C LEU A 493 -16.20 -13.37 23.25
N LEU A 494 -14.96 -13.83 23.01
CA LEU A 494 -14.05 -13.15 22.09
C LEU A 494 -14.66 -13.06 20.69
N LEU A 495 -15.13 -14.18 20.16
CA LEU A 495 -15.77 -14.22 18.84
C LEU A 495 -17.02 -13.34 18.79
N GLY A 496 -17.88 -13.39 19.80
CA GLY A 496 -19.10 -12.57 19.87
C GLY A 496 -18.79 -11.08 19.84
N ILE A 497 -17.80 -10.61 20.62
CA ILE A 497 -17.42 -9.21 20.66
C ILE A 497 -16.80 -8.78 19.31
N ILE A 498 -15.95 -9.62 18.70
CA ILE A 498 -15.36 -9.34 17.38
C ILE A 498 -16.47 -9.25 16.33
N LEU A 499 -17.41 -10.18 16.30
CA LEU A 499 -18.55 -10.16 15.37
C LEU A 499 -19.38 -8.89 15.52
N VAL A 500 -19.74 -8.53 16.76
CA VAL A 500 -20.50 -7.30 17.05
C VAL A 500 -19.72 -6.06 16.61
N SER A 501 -18.42 -5.97 16.92
CA SER A 501 -17.57 -4.85 16.52
C SER A 501 -17.49 -4.73 14.99
N THR A 502 -17.18 -5.83 14.30
CA THR A 502 -17.06 -5.84 12.85
C THR A 502 -18.38 -5.51 12.16
N TRP A 503 -19.50 -6.04 12.66
CA TRP A 503 -20.83 -5.73 12.15
C TRP A 503 -21.21 -4.27 12.35
N HIS A 504 -20.88 -3.69 13.52
CA HIS A 504 -21.12 -2.28 13.81
C HIS A 504 -20.44 -1.35 12.81
N TYR A 505 -19.20 -1.66 12.43
CA TYR A 505 -18.43 -0.85 11.47
C TYR A 505 -18.61 -1.27 10.01
N PHE A 506 -19.30 -2.37 9.73
CA PHE A 506 -19.49 -2.91 8.38
C PHE A 506 -20.09 -1.90 7.37
N PRO A 507 -21.13 -1.09 7.70
CA PRO A 507 -21.68 -0.12 6.75
C PRO A 507 -20.65 0.89 6.26
N ARG A 508 -19.79 1.40 7.17
CA ARG A 508 -18.70 2.30 6.88
C ARG A 508 -17.63 1.64 5.98
N HIS A 509 -17.23 0.43 6.33
CA HIS A 509 -16.19 -0.28 5.62
C HIS A 509 -16.66 -0.70 4.21
N ARG A 510 -17.89 -1.12 4.08
CA ARG A 510 -18.51 -1.36 2.79
C ARG A 510 -18.55 -0.09 1.94
N PHE A 511 -18.92 1.05 2.52
CA PHE A 511 -18.93 2.34 1.85
C PHE A 511 -17.54 2.69 1.31
N LEU A 512 -16.50 2.61 2.16
CA LEU A 512 -15.12 2.92 1.78
C LEU A 512 -14.57 2.01 0.66
N PHE A 513 -15.03 0.78 0.56
CA PHE A 513 -14.68 -0.07 -0.58
C PHE A 513 -15.43 0.28 -1.86
N GLY A 514 -16.57 0.95 -1.78
CA GLY A 514 -17.44 1.22 -2.92
C GLY A 514 -17.47 2.67 -3.40
N ASP A 515 -17.19 3.63 -2.52
CA ASP A 515 -17.38 5.06 -2.76
C ASP A 515 -16.75 5.55 -4.08
N LYS A 516 -15.50 5.14 -4.34
CA LYS A 516 -14.78 5.59 -5.54
C LYS A 516 -15.13 4.81 -6.82
N TYR A 517 -15.82 3.70 -6.70
CA TYR A 517 -16.29 2.92 -7.85
C TYR A 517 -17.66 3.38 -8.38
N ASP A 518 -18.37 4.16 -7.59
CA ASP A 518 -19.65 4.80 -7.99
C ASP A 518 -19.43 6.30 -8.24
N SER A 519 -18.32 6.64 -8.85
CA SER A 519 -17.86 8.00 -8.98
C SER A 519 -18.33 8.66 -10.26
N VAL A 520 -18.52 9.98 -10.17
CA VAL A 520 -18.85 10.87 -11.28
C VAL A 520 -17.64 11.29 -12.13
N MET A 521 -16.40 10.93 -11.73
CA MET A 521 -15.18 11.38 -12.42
C MET A 521 -14.86 10.61 -13.69
N ILE A 522 -15.37 9.40 -13.84
CA ILE A 522 -15.37 8.62 -15.06
C ILE A 522 -16.68 7.83 -15.11
N ASP A 523 -17.48 8.10 -16.08
CA ASP A 523 -18.78 7.45 -16.28
C ASP A 523 -18.88 6.78 -17.67
N GLN A 524 -20.03 6.24 -17.98
CA GLN A 524 -20.22 5.55 -19.26
C GLN A 524 -20.03 6.48 -20.46
N ARG A 525 -20.30 7.78 -20.32
CA ARG A 525 -20.10 8.77 -21.40
C ARG A 525 -18.63 8.94 -21.74
N ASP A 526 -17.75 8.92 -20.72
CA ASP A 526 -16.30 8.94 -20.92
C ASP A 526 -15.81 7.68 -21.62
N LEU A 527 -16.29 6.51 -21.17
CA LEU A 527 -15.94 5.22 -21.77
C LEU A 527 -16.39 5.14 -23.24
N ASP A 528 -17.61 5.62 -23.55
CA ASP A 528 -18.12 5.66 -24.92
C ASP A 528 -17.29 6.63 -25.80
N ALA A 529 -16.88 7.77 -25.27
CA ALA A 529 -16.03 8.72 -25.97
C ALA A 529 -14.64 8.15 -26.23
N MET A 530 -14.02 7.49 -25.22
CA MET A 530 -12.74 6.80 -25.38
C MET A 530 -12.81 5.66 -26.42
N ALA A 531 -13.90 4.88 -26.40
CA ALA A 531 -14.15 3.82 -27.37
C ALA A 531 -14.40 4.36 -28.79
N TYR A 532 -15.03 5.52 -28.93
CA TYR A 532 -15.18 6.21 -30.20
C TYR A 532 -13.82 6.73 -30.69
N LEU A 533 -13.08 7.44 -29.85
CA LEU A 533 -11.78 8.02 -30.18
C LEU A 533 -10.77 6.93 -30.62
N ALA A 534 -10.75 5.79 -29.96
CA ALA A 534 -9.87 4.66 -30.29
C ALA A 534 -10.08 4.08 -31.70
N LYS A 535 -11.23 4.35 -32.33
CA LYS A 535 -11.55 3.92 -33.70
C LYS A 535 -11.17 4.94 -34.76
N LEU A 536 -10.76 6.14 -34.35
CA LEU A 536 -10.43 7.20 -35.29
C LEU A 536 -9.04 6.98 -35.89
N PRO A 537 -8.81 7.38 -37.16
CA PRO A 537 -7.51 7.23 -37.82
C PRO A 537 -6.39 7.93 -37.06
N GLY A 538 -5.32 7.20 -36.79
CA GLY A 538 -4.12 7.73 -36.11
C GLY A 538 -4.29 8.04 -34.60
N ALA A 539 -5.42 7.67 -33.98
CA ALA A 539 -5.64 7.97 -32.55
C ALA A 539 -4.65 7.21 -31.64
N HIS A 540 -4.20 6.03 -32.02
CA HIS A 540 -3.20 5.26 -31.28
C HIS A 540 -1.76 5.69 -31.59
N ASP A 541 -1.53 6.38 -32.70
CA ASP A 541 -0.21 6.78 -33.17
C ASP A 541 0.12 8.25 -32.85
N THR A 542 -0.85 8.97 -32.29
CA THR A 542 -0.72 10.40 -31.95
C THR A 542 -1.03 10.62 -30.48
N MET A 543 -0.50 11.71 -29.93
CA MET A 543 -0.84 12.12 -28.58
C MET A 543 -2.22 12.77 -28.56
N ILE A 544 -3.00 12.46 -27.55
CA ILE A 544 -4.32 13.02 -27.34
C ILE A 544 -4.21 14.18 -26.33
N GLY A 545 -4.56 15.37 -26.78
CA GLY A 545 -4.68 16.52 -25.87
C GLY A 545 -5.80 16.27 -24.86
N ASN A 546 -5.54 16.49 -23.58
CA ASN A 546 -6.52 16.33 -22.54
C ASN A 546 -6.27 17.25 -21.35
N ALA A 547 -7.23 17.36 -20.44
CA ALA A 547 -7.05 18.06 -19.19
C ALA A 547 -6.34 17.18 -18.13
N ASN A 548 -5.62 17.84 -17.24
CA ASN A 548 -5.05 17.20 -16.05
C ASN A 548 -6.02 17.20 -14.85
N THR A 549 -7.27 17.63 -15.07
CA THR A 549 -8.26 17.89 -14.01
C THR A 549 -9.60 17.19 -14.22
N ASP A 550 -9.72 16.34 -15.23
CA ASP A 550 -10.93 15.57 -15.53
C ASP A 550 -10.66 14.07 -15.70
N GLY A 551 -11.67 13.27 -16.03
CA GLY A 551 -11.55 11.81 -16.16
C GLY A 551 -10.75 11.33 -17.38
N THR A 552 -10.29 12.22 -18.26
CA THR A 552 -9.67 11.82 -19.55
C THR A 552 -8.32 11.13 -19.43
N ALA A 553 -7.59 11.32 -18.31
CA ALA A 553 -6.34 10.60 -18.06
C ALA A 553 -6.51 9.07 -18.02
N TRP A 554 -7.72 8.56 -17.79
CA TRP A 554 -8.03 7.13 -17.81
C TRP A 554 -7.94 6.49 -19.20
N MET A 555 -7.93 7.27 -20.28
CA MET A 555 -7.92 6.75 -21.65
C MET A 555 -6.73 5.82 -21.94
N TYR A 556 -5.60 5.99 -21.25
CA TYR A 556 -4.46 5.11 -21.44
C TYR A 556 -4.73 3.71 -20.86
N ALA A 557 -5.12 3.61 -19.61
CA ALA A 557 -5.42 2.32 -18.97
C ALA A 557 -6.62 1.61 -19.61
N VAL A 558 -7.64 2.38 -20.05
CA VAL A 558 -8.92 1.86 -20.57
C VAL A 558 -8.82 1.48 -22.04
N ALA A 559 -8.28 2.38 -22.87
CA ALA A 559 -8.35 2.27 -24.33
C ALA A 559 -6.97 2.20 -25.03
N GLY A 560 -5.86 2.32 -24.29
CA GLY A 560 -4.51 2.32 -24.87
C GLY A 560 -4.20 3.56 -25.72
N LEU A 561 -4.92 4.66 -25.47
CA LEU A 561 -4.68 5.95 -26.11
C LEU A 561 -3.62 6.70 -25.30
N HIS A 562 -2.81 7.55 -25.96
CA HIS A 562 -1.70 8.27 -25.34
C HIS A 562 -2.10 9.69 -24.91
N PRO A 563 -2.58 9.92 -23.67
CA PRO A 563 -2.95 11.26 -23.21
C PRO A 563 -1.71 12.14 -22.95
N LEU A 564 -1.87 13.43 -23.15
CA LEU A 564 -0.88 14.44 -22.77
C LEU A 564 -0.65 14.47 -21.25
N TRP A 565 -1.71 14.24 -20.48
CA TRP A 565 -1.71 14.13 -19.02
C TRP A 565 -2.17 12.74 -18.62
N THR A 566 -1.29 11.99 -18.01
CA THR A 566 -1.51 10.60 -17.56
C THR A 566 -1.96 10.50 -16.11
N HIS A 567 -2.03 11.62 -15.42
CA HIS A 567 -2.40 11.73 -14.00
C HIS A 567 -3.16 13.02 -13.73
N TYR A 568 -3.97 13.05 -12.66
CA TYR A 568 -4.54 14.28 -12.14
C TYR A 568 -3.43 15.08 -11.45
N ASP A 569 -3.10 16.25 -11.98
CA ASP A 569 -1.94 17.01 -11.52
C ASP A 569 -2.27 18.49 -11.34
N TYR A 570 -1.56 19.15 -10.43
CA TYR A 570 -1.65 20.59 -10.32
C TYR A 570 -0.84 21.26 -11.45
N PRO A 571 -1.32 22.39 -12.00
CA PRO A 571 -0.61 23.08 -13.08
C PRO A 571 0.86 23.42 -12.77
N VAL A 572 1.16 23.76 -11.52
CA VAL A 572 2.51 24.10 -11.05
C VAL A 572 3.43 22.88 -10.88
N GLN A 573 2.89 21.67 -10.88
CA GLN A 573 3.63 20.41 -10.68
C GLN A 573 3.77 19.61 -11.98
N MET A 574 3.61 20.27 -13.10
CA MET A 574 3.47 19.63 -14.41
C MET A 574 4.73 18.91 -14.92
N GLY A 575 5.82 18.95 -14.21
CA GLY A 575 7.08 18.40 -14.68
C GLY A 575 7.68 19.20 -15.86
N PRO A 576 8.84 18.80 -16.36
CA PRO A 576 9.51 19.46 -17.47
C PRO A 576 8.69 19.30 -18.75
N GLY A 577 8.46 20.40 -19.48
CA GLY A 577 7.76 20.37 -20.76
C GLY A 577 7.18 21.73 -21.13
N TYR A 578 7.90 22.45 -21.98
CA TYR A 578 7.45 23.75 -22.47
C TYR A 578 6.22 23.64 -23.37
N HIS A 579 6.23 22.72 -24.33
CA HIS A 579 5.15 22.57 -25.31
C HIS A 579 3.88 22.03 -24.65
N ARG A 580 4.02 21.15 -23.70
CA ARG A 580 2.89 20.62 -22.91
C ARG A 580 2.19 21.73 -22.14
N PHE A 581 2.96 22.64 -21.50
CA PHE A 581 2.39 23.80 -20.81
C PHE A 581 1.71 24.78 -21.78
N ILE A 582 2.37 25.13 -22.90
CA ILE A 582 1.78 26.05 -23.91
C ILE A 582 0.48 25.47 -24.45
N PHE A 583 0.46 24.18 -24.79
CA PHE A 583 -0.78 23.54 -25.25
C PHE A 583 -1.87 23.59 -24.18
N TRP A 584 -1.56 23.22 -22.96
CA TRP A 584 -2.50 23.25 -21.85
C TRP A 584 -3.10 24.63 -21.61
N ALA A 585 -2.29 25.68 -21.68
CA ALA A 585 -2.71 27.04 -21.40
C ALA A 585 -3.41 27.73 -22.59
N TYR A 586 -3.08 27.35 -23.83
CA TYR A 586 -3.46 28.14 -25.00
C TYR A 586 -3.96 27.32 -26.20
N ALA A 587 -4.27 26.03 -26.11
CA ALA A 587 -4.65 25.15 -27.22
C ALA A 587 -5.75 25.76 -28.14
N ARG A 588 -6.75 26.49 -27.58
CA ARG A 588 -7.79 27.18 -28.35
C ARG A 588 -7.27 28.25 -29.33
N ARG A 589 -6.01 28.73 -29.14
CA ARG A 589 -5.38 29.76 -29.96
C ARG A 589 -4.47 29.19 -31.05
N GLY A 590 -4.69 27.95 -31.46
CA GLY A 590 -3.87 27.29 -32.47
C GLY A 590 -3.84 27.99 -33.82
N ASP A 591 -4.80 28.88 -34.10
CA ASP A 591 -4.89 29.71 -35.29
C ASP A 591 -4.12 31.05 -35.19
N THR A 592 -3.91 31.56 -33.98
CA THR A 592 -3.38 32.91 -33.74
C THR A 592 -2.06 32.91 -32.97
N ASP A 593 -1.73 31.84 -32.25
CA ASP A 593 -0.46 31.74 -31.48
C ASP A 593 0.48 30.70 -32.10
N PRO A 594 1.60 31.15 -32.69
CA PRO A 594 2.55 30.22 -33.32
C PRO A 594 3.18 29.22 -32.36
N ARG A 595 3.28 29.54 -31.06
CA ARG A 595 3.78 28.62 -30.04
C ARG A 595 2.85 27.40 -29.86
N VAL A 596 1.54 27.61 -29.97
CA VAL A 596 0.54 26.54 -29.92
C VAL A 596 0.65 25.63 -31.13
N LEU A 597 0.79 26.23 -32.33
CA LEU A 597 1.01 25.47 -33.57
C LEU A 597 2.28 24.62 -33.51
N GLU A 598 3.34 25.17 -32.96
CA GLU A 598 4.61 24.45 -32.73
C GLU A 598 4.39 23.30 -31.72
N SER A 599 3.69 23.57 -30.61
CA SER A 599 3.40 22.56 -29.59
C SER A 599 2.55 21.41 -30.16
N ILE A 600 1.55 21.68 -30.99
CA ILE A 600 0.75 20.67 -31.68
C ILE A 600 1.62 19.76 -32.56
N LYS A 601 2.59 20.35 -33.28
CA LYS A 601 3.53 19.61 -34.16
C LYS A 601 4.52 18.77 -33.35
N VAL A 602 5.18 19.38 -32.36
CA VAL A 602 6.21 18.72 -31.54
C VAL A 602 5.62 17.59 -30.73
N LEU A 603 4.45 17.79 -30.15
CA LEU A 603 3.75 16.78 -29.36
C LEU A 603 2.93 15.81 -30.23
N ASN A 604 2.89 15.98 -31.55
CA ASN A 604 2.11 15.17 -32.48
C ASN A 604 0.65 15.02 -32.04
N ILE A 605 -0.03 16.15 -31.73
CA ILE A 605 -1.42 16.15 -31.25
C ILE A 605 -2.37 16.25 -32.44
N ARG A 606 -3.24 15.26 -32.60
CA ARG A 606 -4.31 15.26 -33.61
C ARG A 606 -5.69 15.45 -33.00
N TYR A 607 -5.94 14.88 -31.85
CA TYR A 607 -7.24 14.92 -31.17
C TYR A 607 -7.13 15.52 -29.79
N ILE A 608 -8.24 16.11 -29.31
CA ILE A 608 -8.43 16.51 -27.91
C ILE A 608 -9.65 15.76 -27.40
N LEU A 609 -9.56 15.19 -26.20
CA LEU A 609 -10.68 14.69 -25.42
C LEU A 609 -10.83 15.54 -24.17
N THR A 610 -12.04 16.08 -23.94
CA THR A 610 -12.43 16.78 -22.71
C THR A 610 -13.60 16.08 -22.06
N SER A 611 -13.68 16.15 -20.74
CA SER A 611 -14.75 15.55 -19.94
C SER A 611 -15.22 16.49 -18.84
N SER A 612 -16.37 16.19 -18.26
CA SER A 612 -16.94 16.84 -17.08
C SER A 612 -17.65 15.82 -16.18
N PRO A 613 -17.60 15.98 -14.84
CA PRO A 613 -17.03 17.10 -14.08
C PRO A 613 -15.51 17.05 -13.94
N THR A 614 -14.94 18.14 -13.43
CA THR A 614 -13.52 18.18 -13.05
C THR A 614 -13.29 17.53 -11.68
N VAL A 615 -12.07 17.01 -11.47
CA VAL A 615 -11.65 16.42 -10.20
C VAL A 615 -11.67 17.49 -9.10
N ARG A 616 -12.30 17.19 -7.97
CA ARG A 616 -12.32 18.06 -6.77
C ARG A 616 -12.76 19.50 -7.04
N GLY A 617 -13.56 19.75 -8.09
CA GLY A 617 -14.03 21.09 -8.46
C GLY A 617 -12.93 22.00 -9.02
N PHE A 618 -11.81 21.47 -9.52
CA PHE A 618 -10.86 22.24 -10.29
C PHE A 618 -11.48 22.75 -11.58
N VAL A 619 -10.92 23.79 -12.14
CA VAL A 619 -11.35 24.36 -13.41
C VAL A 619 -10.70 23.66 -14.59
N VAL A 620 -11.40 23.62 -15.71
CA VAL A 620 -10.83 23.19 -16.99
C VAL A 620 -9.72 24.17 -17.40
N PRO A 621 -8.57 23.70 -17.88
CA PRO A 621 -7.50 24.57 -18.38
C PRO A 621 -7.98 25.55 -19.45
N ASP A 622 -7.53 26.80 -19.40
CA ASP A 622 -7.95 27.87 -20.31
C ASP A 622 -7.79 27.51 -21.79
N GLY A 623 -6.74 26.75 -22.12
CA GLY A 623 -6.50 26.30 -23.48
C GLY A 623 -7.56 25.34 -24.01
N LEU A 624 -8.25 24.62 -23.13
CA LEU A 624 -9.26 23.61 -23.49
C LEU A 624 -10.70 24.14 -23.34
N VAL A 625 -10.87 25.37 -22.82
CA VAL A 625 -12.17 26.03 -22.75
C VAL A 625 -12.53 26.64 -24.11
N SER A 626 -13.77 26.41 -24.58
CA SER A 626 -14.30 27.00 -25.81
C SER A 626 -13.44 26.67 -27.05
N LEU A 627 -12.97 25.44 -27.19
CA LEU A 627 -12.19 25.00 -28.37
C LEU A 627 -12.94 25.22 -29.68
N GLU A 628 -14.28 25.17 -29.69
CA GLU A 628 -15.12 25.44 -30.84
C GLU A 628 -15.06 26.89 -31.36
N THR A 629 -14.45 27.81 -30.62
CA THR A 629 -14.20 29.19 -31.10
C THR A 629 -13.00 29.25 -32.06
N SER A 630 -12.11 28.23 -32.06
CA SER A 630 -11.03 28.10 -33.00
C SER A 630 -11.53 27.51 -34.32
N PRO A 631 -11.20 28.10 -35.49
CA PRO A 631 -11.60 27.53 -36.79
C PRO A 631 -10.93 26.20 -37.08
N TYR A 632 -9.86 25.86 -36.39
CA TYR A 632 -9.04 24.65 -36.63
C TYR A 632 -9.38 23.47 -35.72
N TRP A 633 -10.07 23.69 -34.60
CA TRP A 633 -10.57 22.61 -33.75
C TRP A 633 -12.01 22.26 -34.12
N LYS A 634 -12.19 21.17 -34.87
CA LYS A 634 -13.53 20.70 -35.22
C LYS A 634 -14.06 19.71 -34.21
N LYS A 635 -15.17 20.04 -33.55
CA LYS A 635 -15.90 19.09 -32.70
C LYS A 635 -16.47 17.96 -33.54
N ILE A 636 -16.05 16.73 -33.31
CA ILE A 636 -16.45 15.53 -34.06
C ILE A 636 -17.30 14.56 -33.24
N TYR A 637 -17.33 14.75 -31.92
CA TYR A 637 -18.14 13.94 -31.00
C TYR A 637 -18.58 14.78 -29.79
N ASP A 638 -19.81 14.57 -29.32
CA ASP A 638 -20.36 15.19 -28.13
C ASP A 638 -21.52 14.30 -27.62
N ASN A 639 -21.42 13.81 -26.39
CA ASN A 639 -22.48 13.02 -25.76
C ASN A 639 -23.04 13.67 -24.48
N GLY A 640 -22.80 14.99 -24.32
CA GLY A 640 -23.27 15.78 -23.18
C GLY A 640 -22.36 15.74 -21.95
N GLY A 641 -21.40 14.78 -21.87
CA GLY A 641 -20.39 14.67 -20.80
C GLY A 641 -18.97 14.80 -21.34
N ALA A 642 -18.66 14.05 -22.39
CA ALA A 642 -17.37 14.05 -23.05
C ALA A 642 -17.46 14.60 -24.47
N ARG A 643 -16.40 15.31 -24.90
CA ARG A 643 -16.30 15.93 -26.23
C ARG A 643 -14.97 15.59 -26.86
N ILE A 644 -14.99 15.33 -28.19
CA ILE A 644 -13.77 15.09 -28.97
C ILE A 644 -13.66 16.14 -30.06
N TYR A 645 -12.47 16.72 -30.16
CA TYR A 645 -12.12 17.70 -31.20
C TYR A 645 -10.98 17.15 -32.06
N GLU A 646 -11.03 17.40 -33.35
CA GLU A 646 -9.98 17.05 -34.31
C GLU A 646 -9.32 18.30 -34.84
N TRP A 647 -8.00 18.29 -34.91
CA TRP A 647 -7.20 19.37 -35.50
C TRP A 647 -7.35 19.37 -37.02
N ARG A 648 -7.73 20.51 -37.60
CA ARG A 648 -7.90 20.75 -39.04
C ARG A 648 -7.01 21.86 -39.58
N GLY A 649 -6.08 22.39 -38.76
CA GLY A 649 -5.15 23.45 -39.12
C GLY A 649 -3.94 22.99 -39.92
N ALA A 650 -2.97 23.90 -40.08
CA ALA A 650 -1.75 23.63 -40.82
C ALA A 650 -0.99 22.41 -40.26
N GLY A 651 -0.58 21.50 -41.13
CA GLY A 651 0.05 20.23 -40.76
C GLY A 651 -0.92 19.04 -40.66
N ALA A 652 -2.23 19.24 -40.71
CA ALA A 652 -3.22 18.16 -40.64
C ALA A 652 -3.15 17.21 -41.87
N ALA A 653 -2.64 17.68 -43.01
CA ALA A 653 -2.55 16.90 -44.24
C ALA A 653 -1.37 15.90 -44.26
N ALA A 654 -0.49 15.90 -43.27
CA ALA A 654 0.67 15.00 -43.24
C ALA A 654 0.36 13.61 -42.66
N HIS A 655 -0.87 13.38 -42.19
CA HIS A 655 -1.29 12.16 -41.49
C HIS A 655 -2.50 11.47 -42.15
N SER A 656 -2.82 11.82 -43.43
CA SER A 656 -3.87 11.14 -44.20
C SER A 656 -3.34 9.94 -44.97
#